data_351d0ac03a08ec856d4747538e70eb39
#
_entry.id   351d0ac03a08ec856d4747538e70eb39
#
_cell.length_a   1.000
_cell.length_b   1.000
_cell.length_c   1.000
_cell.angle_alpha   90.00
_cell.angle_beta   90.00
_cell.angle_gamma   90.00
#
_symmetry.space_group_name_H-M   'P 1'
#
loop_
_entity.id
_entity.type
_entity.pdbx_description
1 polymer ?
#
loop_
_entity_poly.entity_id
_entity_poly.type
_entity_poly.pdbx_seq_one_letter_code
_entity_poly.pdbx_strand_id
1 'polypeptide(L)'
;SLAVTLQFIGRFTRVNKAQKIGQASVVMNVADPNVEGELQHLYSTDADWDNVLRRLSEGRIAREIRLQEVVDALKRKGDLHDQISLWNLEPSCSVMLFKTYCDNWEPERYKEKLPRFDESWHAIAEDENLLVVLAVQATSVRWGSYKDLKDTNYKILIAHWDQDRSALFVFSNDYKAFRVENLVSAICDDKFEVVSGEKVFNVFNGIEYPLARNLGASQIGAISFTQYFGPNVTEGLSLIEASQSSLSNIAALGYESGNRVIWGCSQRRGKVWSPQKGGSIADWCNWVKKAWDKIFSSEPDPNNLTRNFLRPVSLLEPYNEYPISAQWGEYLLTAFEDKVIFHFDSISAHLYLVEVKTAGKFDDGNVRLIFSTDETSSEYKLCLTGSTTAKGYAYQLISGPEVFVQRGESEPVSLSEYMEIDPVMIHYSDGSFSYNAHIVHVSQNIGLYDKDEIVAFDWNGTDVRVESMGYTRDPSSIQWRWYSEIKDNYDVIINDDGKGESADLVGLRIVDDCIVLSLIHCKYSGSEEAGARLKDLYEVCGQAQRCIRWKHLNLSYLYHHIKRREEQWRSRGYSRFLKGTIKDLAAMKERSRITPLKFRVVIVQPGLRVNKINEEGLKLLGSTALFIKKTTMADLVVIGSK
;
A
#
# COMPACT_ATOMS: atom_id res chain seq x y z
N SER A 1 -12.13 42.37 10.58
CA SER A 1 -11.96 42.67 12.03
C SER A 1 -11.82 41.36 12.80
N LEU A 2 -11.01 41.39 13.84
CA LEU A 2 -10.74 40.24 14.73
C LEU A 2 -12.01 39.52 15.19
N ALA A 3 -13.07 40.28 15.50
CA ALA A 3 -14.36 39.72 15.91
C ALA A 3 -14.99 38.78 14.82
N VAL A 4 -14.83 39.12 13.54
CA VAL A 4 -15.35 38.31 12.43
C VAL A 4 -14.49 37.06 12.28
N THR A 5 -13.18 37.17 12.39
CA THR A 5 -12.23 36.05 12.33
C THR A 5 -12.48 35.09 13.49
N LEU A 6 -12.70 35.59 14.72
CA LEU A 6 -13.04 34.79 15.90
C LEU A 6 -14.38 34.09 15.77
N GLN A 7 -15.42 34.76 15.26
CA GLN A 7 -16.70 34.14 15.00
C GLN A 7 -16.60 33.06 13.91
N PHE A 8 -15.79 33.29 12.91
CA PHE A 8 -15.53 32.34 11.84
C PHE A 8 -14.81 31.10 12.37
N ILE A 9 -13.71 31.27 13.10
CA ILE A 9 -12.97 30.18 13.75
C ILE A 9 -13.87 29.44 14.73
N GLY A 10 -14.62 30.15 15.58
CA GLY A 10 -15.54 29.54 16.54
C GLY A 10 -16.68 28.76 15.92
N ARG A 11 -17.04 29.03 14.66
CA ARG A 11 -18.01 28.19 13.92
C ARG A 11 -17.39 26.89 13.43
N PHE A 12 -16.12 26.87 13.06
CA PHE A 12 -15.41 25.66 12.63
C PHE A 12 -14.99 24.78 13.80
N THR A 13 -14.76 25.35 14.98
CA THR A 13 -14.35 24.60 16.17
C THR A 13 -15.54 24.01 16.95
N ARG A 14 -16.78 24.42 16.63
CA ARG A 14 -17.95 23.78 17.22
C ARG A 14 -18.08 22.37 16.67
N VAL A 15 -17.98 21.40 17.57
CA VAL A 15 -18.16 19.98 17.25
C VAL A 15 -19.53 19.76 16.61
N ASN A 16 -19.58 19.48 15.34
CA ASN A 16 -20.82 19.07 14.68
C ASN A 16 -21.03 17.59 14.96
N LYS A 17 -21.82 17.29 15.99
CA LYS A 17 -22.15 15.92 16.41
C LYS A 17 -22.80 15.10 15.29
N ALA A 18 -23.49 15.74 14.36
CA ALA A 18 -24.13 15.06 13.23
C ALA A 18 -23.14 14.62 12.14
N GLN A 19 -22.04 15.36 11.95
CA GLN A 19 -21.03 15.07 10.93
C GLN A 19 -19.74 14.46 11.49
N LYS A 20 -19.66 14.21 12.80
CA LYS A 20 -18.48 13.63 13.48
C LYS A 20 -17.15 14.35 13.17
N ILE A 21 -17.20 15.66 12.93
CA ILE A 21 -15.98 16.45 12.72
C ILE A 21 -15.34 16.68 14.08
N GLY A 22 -14.20 16.04 14.33
CA GLY A 22 -13.47 16.12 15.59
C GLY A 22 -12.28 17.09 15.59
N GLN A 23 -11.83 17.56 14.44
CA GLN A 23 -10.67 18.43 14.34
C GLN A 23 -10.81 19.39 13.15
N ALA A 24 -10.41 20.64 13.35
CA ALA A 24 -10.28 21.64 12.30
C ALA A 24 -8.87 22.27 12.37
N SER A 25 -8.27 22.55 11.22
CA SER A 25 -6.99 23.25 11.13
C SER A 25 -7.20 24.63 10.55
N VAL A 26 -6.63 25.64 11.19
CA VAL A 26 -6.65 27.03 10.72
C VAL A 26 -5.21 27.42 10.34
N VAL A 27 -5.02 27.82 9.09
CA VAL A 27 -3.73 28.33 8.59
C VAL A 27 -3.84 29.82 8.43
N MET A 28 -2.95 30.56 9.10
CA MET A 28 -2.90 32.01 9.05
C MET A 28 -1.53 32.46 8.52
N ASN A 29 -1.53 33.50 7.67
CA ASN A 29 -0.28 34.11 7.22
C ASN A 29 0.25 35.07 8.32
N VAL A 30 1.32 34.68 8.96
CA VAL A 30 1.95 35.41 10.09
C VAL A 30 2.98 36.42 9.61
N ALA A 31 3.22 36.57 8.31
CA ALA A 31 4.16 37.55 7.77
C ALA A 31 3.61 39.01 7.77
N ASP A 32 2.32 39.17 8.03
CA ASP A 32 1.70 40.51 8.18
C ASP A 32 1.77 40.95 9.65
N PRO A 33 2.44 42.08 9.98
CA PRO A 33 2.54 42.61 11.35
C PRO A 33 1.17 42.87 12.00
N ASN A 34 0.14 43.17 11.23
CA ASN A 34 -1.20 43.38 11.75
C ASN A 34 -1.83 42.06 12.24
N VAL A 35 -1.53 40.93 11.58
CA VAL A 35 -2.00 39.61 11.97
C VAL A 35 -1.33 39.17 13.27
N GLU A 36 -0.06 39.53 13.49
CA GLU A 36 0.63 39.23 14.74
C GLU A 36 0.00 39.95 15.92
N GLY A 37 -0.33 41.25 15.78
CA GLY A 37 -1.03 42.01 16.81
C GLY A 37 -2.44 41.47 17.09
N GLU A 38 -3.16 41.06 16.06
CA GLU A 38 -4.48 40.42 16.18
C GLU A 38 -4.41 39.03 16.86
N LEU A 39 -3.37 38.26 16.58
CA LEU A 39 -3.10 36.98 17.26
C LEU A 39 -2.76 37.16 18.74
N GLN A 40 -1.90 38.16 19.08
CA GLN A 40 -1.59 38.44 20.48
C GLN A 40 -2.83 38.87 21.27
N HIS A 41 -3.73 39.62 20.65
CA HIS A 41 -5.00 39.97 21.27
C HIS A 41 -5.95 38.78 21.42
N LEU A 42 -5.95 37.86 20.47
CA LEU A 42 -6.65 36.57 20.55
C LEU A 42 -6.18 35.74 21.75
N TYR A 43 -4.86 35.63 21.91
CA TYR A 43 -4.22 34.91 23.02
C TYR A 43 -4.56 35.51 24.39
N SER A 44 -4.77 36.82 24.48
CA SER A 44 -5.06 37.51 25.75
C SER A 44 -6.54 37.41 26.19
N THR A 45 -7.44 36.98 25.28
CA THR A 45 -8.89 37.00 25.55
C THR A 45 -9.47 35.63 25.88
N ASP A 46 -8.78 34.53 25.58
CA ASP A 46 -9.27 33.19 25.87
C ASP A 46 -8.13 32.26 26.30
N ALA A 47 -8.08 31.94 27.59
CA ALA A 47 -6.99 31.16 28.22
C ALA A 47 -6.87 29.71 27.71
N ASP A 48 -7.93 29.10 27.21
CA ASP A 48 -7.90 27.74 26.69
C ASP A 48 -7.30 27.71 25.27
N TRP A 49 -7.58 28.72 24.47
CA TRP A 49 -6.98 28.92 23.17
C TRP A 49 -5.49 29.30 23.25
N ASP A 50 -5.12 30.12 24.22
CA ASP A 50 -3.74 30.50 24.50
C ASP A 50 -2.89 29.24 24.76
N ASN A 51 -3.35 28.35 25.61
CA ASN A 51 -2.62 27.14 25.95
C ASN A 51 -2.43 26.17 24.77
N VAL A 52 -3.43 26.03 23.91
CA VAL A 52 -3.37 25.09 22.76
C VAL A 52 -2.54 25.67 21.62
N LEU A 53 -2.77 26.92 21.25
CA LEU A 53 -2.08 27.55 20.11
C LEU A 53 -0.62 27.93 20.45
N ARG A 54 -0.35 28.37 21.67
CA ARG A 54 1.03 28.66 22.12
C ARG A 54 1.90 27.41 22.12
N ARG A 55 1.44 26.33 22.72
CA ARG A 55 2.20 25.07 22.76
C ARG A 55 2.49 24.48 21.38
N LEU A 56 1.56 24.63 20.43
CA LEU A 56 1.75 24.17 19.05
C LEU A 56 2.66 25.11 18.24
N SER A 57 2.51 26.43 18.39
CA SER A 57 3.28 27.47 17.66
C SER A 57 4.69 27.62 18.18
N GLU A 58 4.89 27.70 19.50
CA GLU A 58 6.22 27.81 20.11
C GLU A 58 7.07 26.56 19.86
N GLY A 59 6.47 25.37 19.96
CA GLY A 59 7.17 24.12 19.66
C GLY A 59 7.55 23.98 18.18
N ARG A 60 6.79 24.57 17.27
CA ARG A 60 7.11 24.59 15.83
C ARG A 60 8.20 25.61 15.52
N ILE A 61 8.06 26.83 16.01
CA ILE A 61 9.04 27.90 15.81
C ILE A 61 10.40 27.52 16.44
N ALA A 62 10.39 26.96 17.65
CA ALA A 62 11.62 26.49 18.29
C ALA A 62 12.30 25.39 17.49
N ARG A 63 11.54 24.49 16.87
CA ARG A 63 12.09 23.46 15.97
C ARG A 63 12.67 24.04 14.68
N GLU A 64 11.99 24.98 14.07
CA GLU A 64 12.46 25.66 12.86
C GLU A 64 13.73 26.46 13.12
N ILE A 65 13.81 27.17 14.25
CA ILE A 65 15.02 27.91 14.65
C ILE A 65 16.18 26.94 14.89
N ARG A 66 15.98 25.84 15.62
CA ARG A 66 17.02 24.85 15.86
C ARG A 66 17.49 24.17 14.58
N LEU A 67 16.59 23.83 13.67
CA LEU A 67 16.93 23.30 12.35
C LEU A 67 17.74 24.33 11.55
N GLN A 68 17.33 25.60 11.58
CA GLN A 68 18.06 26.67 10.90
C GLN A 68 19.46 26.89 11.49
N GLU A 69 19.60 26.83 12.81
CA GLU A 69 20.91 26.91 13.49
C GLU A 69 21.82 25.74 13.07
N VAL A 70 21.28 24.52 12.97
CA VAL A 70 21.99 23.33 12.44
C VAL A 70 22.37 23.56 10.98
N VAL A 71 21.45 24.01 10.11
CA VAL A 71 21.74 24.31 8.71
C VAL A 71 22.82 25.37 8.57
N ASP A 72 22.77 26.44 9.37
CA ASP A 72 23.74 27.52 9.33
C ASP A 72 25.12 27.07 9.87
N ALA A 73 25.15 26.24 10.86
CA ALA A 73 26.37 25.58 11.33
C ALA A 73 26.97 24.69 10.22
N LEU A 74 26.14 23.92 9.53
CA LEU A 74 26.49 23.08 8.39
C LEU A 74 27.05 23.91 7.20
N LYS A 75 26.51 25.08 6.93
CA LYS A 75 26.96 25.96 5.83
C LYS A 75 28.29 26.68 6.13
N ARG A 76 28.63 26.90 7.40
CA ARG A 76 29.79 27.72 7.79
C ARG A 76 31.13 27.01 7.77
N LYS A 77 31.14 25.68 7.80
CA LYS A 77 32.39 24.91 7.84
C LYS A 77 32.25 23.67 6.94
N GLY A 78 32.88 23.61 5.86
CA GLY A 78 32.85 22.50 4.89
C GLY A 78 33.13 21.09 5.46
N ASP A 79 33.66 21.01 6.71
CA ASP A 79 33.76 19.80 7.53
C ASP A 79 33.01 20.01 8.83
N LEU A 80 32.06 19.14 9.10
CA LEU A 80 31.11 19.24 10.19
C LEU A 80 31.52 18.52 11.45
N HIS A 81 32.71 17.92 11.44
CA HIS A 81 33.23 17.08 12.49
C HIS A 81 33.13 17.68 13.90
N ASP A 82 33.25 19.00 14.03
CA ASP A 82 33.26 19.67 15.35
C ASP A 82 31.95 20.36 15.73
N GLN A 83 30.87 20.25 14.93
CA GLN A 83 29.73 21.17 15.11
C GLN A 83 28.33 20.58 15.08
N ILE A 84 28.13 19.34 14.69
CA ILE A 84 26.95 18.63 15.19
C ILE A 84 27.29 18.19 16.62
N SER A 85 27.22 19.13 17.52
CA SER A 85 27.09 18.77 18.91
C SER A 85 25.95 17.79 19.01
N LEU A 86 26.22 16.58 19.52
CA LEU A 86 25.20 15.57 19.84
C LEU A 86 24.04 16.14 20.69
N TRP A 87 24.22 17.35 21.21
CA TRP A 87 23.26 18.12 22.00
C TRP A 87 22.25 18.94 21.20
N ASN A 88 22.51 19.20 19.92
CA ASN A 88 21.69 20.12 19.11
C ASN A 88 20.58 19.42 18.32
N LEU A 89 20.64 18.09 18.22
CA LEU A 89 19.64 17.28 17.55
C LEU A 89 18.91 16.41 18.57
N GLU A 90 17.59 16.42 18.52
CA GLU A 90 16.72 15.61 19.37
C GLU A 90 15.90 14.65 18.47
N PRO A 91 16.47 13.56 17.95
CA PRO A 91 15.74 12.61 17.13
C PRO A 91 14.64 11.95 17.97
N SER A 92 13.48 11.70 17.36
CA SER A 92 12.46 10.89 18.02
C SER A 92 12.97 9.46 18.20
N CYS A 93 12.50 8.76 19.24
CA CYS A 93 12.76 7.33 19.42
C CYS A 93 12.12 6.52 18.28
N SER A 94 12.81 6.44 17.15
CA SER A 94 12.40 5.73 15.94
C SER A 94 13.64 5.25 15.20
N VAL A 95 13.61 4.02 14.67
CA VAL A 95 14.76 3.43 13.99
C VAL A 95 14.34 2.35 13.00
N MET A 96 15.04 2.27 11.87
CA MET A 96 15.14 1.05 11.06
C MET A 96 16.41 0.32 11.43
N LEU A 97 16.33 -1.00 11.52
CA LEU A 97 17.39 -1.87 12.02
C LEU A 97 17.92 -2.72 10.89
N PHE A 98 19.25 -2.70 10.73
CA PHE A 98 19.96 -3.50 9.73
C PHE A 98 21.03 -4.35 10.41
N LYS A 99 21.03 -5.63 10.14
CA LYS A 99 22.15 -6.51 10.50
C LYS A 99 23.20 -6.38 9.41
N THR A 100 24.46 -6.20 9.78
CA THR A 100 25.55 -6.00 8.83
C THR A 100 26.53 -7.18 8.86
N TYR A 101 27.13 -7.44 7.71
CA TYR A 101 28.14 -8.48 7.51
C TYR A 101 29.45 -7.91 6.94
N CYS A 102 29.57 -6.57 6.95
CA CYS A 102 30.77 -5.87 6.55
C CYS A 102 31.75 -5.75 7.74
N ASP A 103 33.05 -5.86 7.45
CA ASP A 103 34.10 -5.70 8.46
C ASP A 103 34.25 -4.24 8.90
N ASN A 104 34.03 -3.31 7.97
CA ASN A 104 34.07 -1.87 8.20
C ASN A 104 32.89 -1.23 7.48
N TRP A 105 32.37 -0.15 8.04
CA TRP A 105 31.41 0.68 7.36
C TRP A 105 32.10 1.82 6.60
N GLU A 106 31.53 2.20 5.49
CA GLU A 106 32.05 3.26 4.62
C GLU A 106 31.05 4.39 4.48
N PRO A 107 30.90 5.26 5.50
CA PRO A 107 29.83 6.25 5.54
C PRO A 107 29.82 7.21 4.36
N GLU A 108 30.98 7.58 3.79
CA GLU A 108 31.08 8.47 2.64
C GLU A 108 30.40 7.94 1.39
N ARG A 109 30.27 6.62 1.24
CA ARG A 109 29.64 5.98 0.09
C ARG A 109 28.13 6.22 0.01
N TYR A 110 27.49 6.73 1.08
CA TYR A 110 26.08 7.12 1.00
C TYR A 110 25.80 8.07 -0.19
N LYS A 111 26.78 8.89 -0.57
CA LYS A 111 26.70 9.84 -1.68
C LYS A 111 26.44 9.18 -3.04
N GLU A 112 26.87 7.93 -3.24
CA GLU A 112 26.70 7.17 -4.48
C GLU A 112 25.23 6.88 -4.77
N LYS A 113 24.42 6.74 -3.71
CA LYS A 113 23.01 6.37 -3.77
C LYS A 113 22.06 7.43 -3.17
N LEU A 114 22.61 8.60 -2.80
CA LEU A 114 21.78 9.70 -2.26
C LEU A 114 20.84 10.20 -3.35
N PRO A 115 19.51 10.18 -3.12
CA PRO A 115 18.57 10.78 -4.05
C PRO A 115 18.84 12.28 -4.25
N ARG A 116 18.40 12.80 -5.38
CA ARG A 116 18.53 14.23 -5.67
C ARG A 116 17.63 15.03 -4.76
N PHE A 117 18.22 15.94 -4.00
CA PHE A 117 17.56 16.97 -3.20
C PHE A 117 17.92 18.35 -3.75
N ASP A 118 17.14 19.38 -3.40
CA ASP A 118 17.45 20.75 -3.79
C ASP A 118 18.78 21.22 -3.15
N GLU A 119 18.94 20.89 -1.86
CA GLU A 119 20.19 21.08 -1.12
C GLU A 119 20.39 19.92 -0.14
N SER A 120 21.64 19.56 0.12
CA SER A 120 21.97 18.56 1.15
C SER A 120 23.32 18.86 1.81
N TRP A 121 23.41 18.53 3.09
CA TRP A 121 24.61 18.65 3.92
C TRP A 121 24.81 17.35 4.70
N HIS A 122 26.04 17.07 5.08
CA HIS A 122 26.34 15.88 5.87
C HIS A 122 27.42 16.15 6.91
N ALA A 123 27.43 15.30 7.93
CA ALA A 123 28.47 15.22 8.92
C ALA A 123 28.80 13.77 9.21
N ILE A 124 30.05 13.45 9.35
CA ILE A 124 30.55 12.15 9.79
C ILE A 124 31.39 12.35 11.04
N ALA A 125 31.03 11.65 12.11
CA ALA A 125 31.83 11.54 13.33
C ALA A 125 32.40 10.13 13.39
N GLU A 126 33.64 9.98 12.93
CA GLU A 126 34.29 8.66 12.78
C GLU A 126 34.46 7.98 14.14
N ASP A 127 34.87 8.71 15.17
CA ASP A 127 35.09 8.19 16.52
C ASP A 127 33.79 7.65 17.16
N GLU A 128 32.64 8.12 16.70
CA GLU A 128 31.33 7.72 17.20
C GLU A 128 30.56 6.82 16.23
N ASN A 129 31.16 6.49 15.08
CA ASN A 129 30.53 5.71 14.01
C ASN A 129 29.16 6.29 13.60
N LEU A 130 29.11 7.61 13.41
CA LEU A 130 27.89 8.36 13.18
C LEU A 130 27.94 9.12 11.85
N LEU A 131 26.90 8.99 11.05
CA LEU A 131 26.63 9.80 9.87
C LEU A 131 25.32 10.57 10.08
N VAL A 132 25.34 11.86 9.81
CA VAL A 132 24.13 12.69 9.75
C VAL A 132 24.02 13.33 8.39
N VAL A 133 22.87 13.23 7.75
CA VAL A 133 22.56 13.88 6.48
C VAL A 133 21.33 14.75 6.68
N LEU A 134 21.43 16.02 6.35
CA LEU A 134 20.34 16.96 6.30
C LEU A 134 20.08 17.33 4.84
N ALA A 135 18.83 17.28 4.41
CA ALA A 135 18.44 17.59 3.03
C ALA A 135 17.22 18.50 2.99
N VAL A 136 17.11 19.29 1.94
CA VAL A 136 15.97 20.15 1.65
C VAL A 136 15.30 19.69 0.38
N GLN A 137 13.99 19.58 0.43
CA GLN A 137 13.18 19.26 -0.74
C GLN A 137 12.00 20.22 -0.82
N ALA A 138 11.92 20.95 -1.92
CA ALA A 138 10.79 21.79 -2.25
C ALA A 138 9.81 20.97 -3.13
N THR A 139 8.59 20.78 -2.65
CA THR A 139 7.55 20.04 -3.36
C THR A 139 6.38 20.95 -3.69
N SER A 140 5.80 20.82 -4.90
CA SER A 140 4.60 21.57 -5.24
C SER A 140 3.45 21.22 -4.31
N VAL A 141 2.70 22.23 -3.90
CA VAL A 141 1.54 22.01 -3.01
C VAL A 141 0.49 21.12 -3.69
N ARG A 142 -0.04 20.15 -2.94
CA ARG A 142 -1.00 19.16 -3.48
C ARG A 142 -2.40 19.74 -3.77
N TRP A 143 -2.74 20.85 -3.14
CA TRP A 143 -4.07 21.47 -3.22
C TRP A 143 -4.17 22.60 -4.27
N GLY A 144 -3.07 22.94 -4.93
CA GLY A 144 -3.01 24.01 -5.92
C GLY A 144 -2.40 23.55 -7.24
N SER A 145 -2.80 24.19 -8.34
CA SER A 145 -2.22 24.02 -9.67
C SER A 145 -1.07 24.98 -9.97
N TYR A 146 -0.69 25.82 -9.00
CA TYR A 146 0.36 26.83 -9.17
C TYR A 146 1.73 26.16 -9.02
N LYS A 147 2.52 26.13 -10.10
CA LYS A 147 3.87 25.54 -10.11
C LYS A 147 4.87 26.26 -9.21
N ASP A 148 4.62 27.54 -8.95
CA ASP A 148 5.51 28.39 -8.16
C ASP A 148 5.27 28.27 -6.66
N LEU A 149 4.16 27.65 -6.24
CA LEU A 149 3.84 27.46 -4.83
C LEU A 149 4.44 26.13 -4.37
N LYS A 150 5.49 26.22 -3.54
CA LYS A 150 6.22 25.04 -3.05
C LYS A 150 6.24 24.99 -1.53
N ASP A 151 6.03 23.79 -0.99
CA ASP A 151 6.30 23.48 0.40
C ASP A 151 7.76 23.05 0.54
N THR A 152 8.54 23.78 1.34
CA THR A 152 9.92 23.40 1.65
C THR A 152 9.94 22.48 2.85
N ASN A 153 10.45 21.28 2.67
CA ASN A 153 10.54 20.26 3.70
C ASN A 153 11.99 19.96 4.03
N TYR A 154 12.35 20.05 5.32
CA TYR A 154 13.63 19.60 5.82
C TYR A 154 13.57 18.13 6.17
N LYS A 155 14.55 17.37 5.67
CA LYS A 155 14.67 15.93 5.87
C LYS A 155 15.99 15.62 6.54
N ILE A 156 15.94 14.74 7.52
CA ILE A 156 17.13 14.32 8.25
C ILE A 156 17.25 12.80 8.23
N LEU A 157 18.48 12.33 8.06
CA LEU A 157 18.89 10.95 8.24
C LEU A 157 20.05 10.90 9.23
N ILE A 158 19.97 9.99 10.19
CA ILE A 158 21.04 9.68 11.15
C ILE A 158 21.32 8.20 11.03
N ALA A 159 22.56 7.82 10.74
CA ALA A 159 23.00 6.44 10.72
C ALA A 159 24.09 6.23 11.77
N HIS A 160 23.94 5.22 12.62
CA HIS A 160 24.91 4.83 13.64
C HIS A 160 25.26 3.36 13.47
N TRP A 161 26.54 3.08 13.27
CA TRP A 161 27.05 1.72 13.15
C TRP A 161 27.61 1.22 14.49
N ASP A 162 27.08 0.09 14.93
CA ASP A 162 27.52 -0.59 16.13
C ASP A 162 28.26 -1.86 15.73
N GLN A 163 29.60 -1.82 15.84
CA GLN A 163 30.47 -2.92 15.45
C GLN A 163 30.24 -4.15 16.32
N ASP A 164 30.07 -3.96 17.63
CA ASP A 164 29.91 -5.06 18.58
C ASP A 164 28.66 -5.89 18.30
N ARG A 165 27.62 -5.24 17.81
CA ARG A 165 26.34 -5.85 17.43
C ARG A 165 26.26 -6.25 15.96
N SER A 166 27.26 -5.89 15.17
CA SER A 166 27.21 -6.00 13.70
C SER A 166 25.90 -5.41 13.16
N ALA A 167 25.62 -4.16 13.55
CA ALA A 167 24.33 -3.52 13.29
C ALA A 167 24.51 -2.09 12.78
N LEU A 168 23.65 -1.70 11.83
CA LEU A 168 23.48 -0.32 11.42
C LEU A 168 22.07 0.15 11.81
N PHE A 169 22.01 1.22 12.57
CA PHE A 169 20.79 1.85 13.05
C PHE A 169 20.53 3.11 12.24
N VAL A 170 19.35 3.21 11.62
CA VAL A 170 19.04 4.38 10.80
C VAL A 170 17.76 5.04 11.29
N PHE A 171 17.86 6.32 11.63
CA PHE A 171 16.74 7.22 11.86
C PHE A 171 16.51 8.09 10.62
N SER A 172 15.27 8.34 10.27
CA SER A 172 14.90 9.40 9.36
C SER A 172 13.48 9.91 9.67
N ASN A 173 13.25 11.19 9.43
CA ASN A 173 11.89 11.72 9.41
C ASN A 173 11.16 11.40 8.09
N ASP A 174 11.90 11.01 7.05
CA ASP A 174 11.35 10.56 5.76
C ASP A 174 12.21 9.47 5.13
N TYR A 175 11.98 8.22 5.55
CA TYR A 175 12.71 7.04 5.06
C TYR A 175 12.60 6.81 3.55
N LYS A 176 11.47 7.22 2.95
CA LYS A 176 11.23 7.05 1.52
C LYS A 176 12.02 8.04 0.67
N ALA A 177 12.03 9.30 1.10
CA ALA A 177 12.76 10.33 0.38
C ALA A 177 14.26 10.04 0.32
N PHE A 178 14.82 9.46 1.38
CA PHE A 178 16.21 9.04 1.40
C PHE A 178 16.48 7.69 0.71
N ARG A 179 15.44 6.90 0.39
CA ARG A 179 15.63 5.52 -0.09
C ARG A 179 16.62 4.76 0.80
N VAL A 180 16.33 4.72 2.10
CA VAL A 180 17.27 4.33 3.15
C VAL A 180 17.99 3.01 2.85
N GLU A 181 17.29 2.00 2.32
CA GLU A 181 17.91 0.72 1.99
C GLU A 181 19.02 0.85 0.94
N ASN A 182 18.84 1.74 -0.05
CA ASN A 182 19.89 2.00 -1.06
C ASN A 182 21.11 2.69 -0.44
N LEU A 183 20.89 3.62 0.50
CA LEU A 183 21.99 4.25 1.22
C LEU A 183 22.74 3.23 2.08
N VAL A 184 22.03 2.35 2.78
CA VAL A 184 22.62 1.26 3.56
C VAL A 184 23.39 0.29 2.67
N SER A 185 22.85 -0.05 1.51
CA SER A 185 23.52 -0.86 0.49
C SER A 185 24.87 -0.27 0.08
N ALA A 186 24.95 1.03 -0.18
CA ALA A 186 26.20 1.70 -0.52
C ALA A 186 27.17 1.72 0.68
N ILE A 187 26.69 2.02 1.89
CA ILE A 187 27.52 2.11 3.10
C ILE A 187 28.12 0.76 3.50
N CYS A 188 27.35 -0.33 3.35
CA CYS A 188 27.71 -1.68 3.79
C CYS A 188 28.15 -2.60 2.63
N ASP A 189 28.36 -2.08 1.43
CA ASP A 189 28.78 -2.85 0.24
C ASP A 189 27.83 -4.04 -0.03
N ASP A 190 26.52 -3.79 0.02
CA ASP A 190 25.44 -4.77 -0.12
C ASP A 190 25.45 -5.92 0.93
N LYS A 191 26.31 -5.83 1.94
CA LYS A 191 26.47 -6.85 3.00
C LYS A 191 25.60 -6.53 4.21
N PHE A 192 24.30 -6.54 4.05
CA PHE A 192 23.36 -6.28 5.13
C PHE A 192 22.06 -7.07 4.97
N GLU A 193 21.31 -7.17 6.05
CA GLU A 193 19.94 -7.73 6.11
C GLU A 193 19.04 -6.77 6.87
N VAL A 194 17.86 -6.45 6.31
CA VAL A 194 16.85 -5.66 7.02
C VAL A 194 16.25 -6.51 8.13
N VAL A 195 16.29 -6.02 9.36
CA VAL A 195 15.60 -6.69 10.48
C VAL A 195 14.10 -6.40 10.37
N SER A 196 13.37 -7.31 9.76
CA SER A 196 11.94 -7.19 9.48
C SER A 196 11.19 -8.49 9.85
N GLY A 197 9.91 -8.55 9.53
CA GLY A 197 9.10 -9.74 9.77
C GLY A 197 8.77 -9.94 11.26
N GLU A 198 8.63 -11.20 11.66
CA GLU A 198 8.24 -11.56 13.04
C GLU A 198 9.24 -11.12 14.09
N LYS A 199 10.53 -11.09 13.76
CA LYS A 199 11.59 -10.73 14.71
C LYS A 199 11.34 -9.35 15.34
N VAL A 200 10.78 -8.40 14.58
CA VAL A 200 10.56 -7.03 15.08
C VAL A 200 9.56 -6.99 16.23
N PHE A 201 8.64 -7.96 16.32
CA PHE A 201 7.70 -8.06 17.44
C PHE A 201 8.38 -8.43 18.76
N ASN A 202 9.58 -8.98 18.74
CA ASN A 202 10.35 -9.25 19.95
C ASN A 202 10.71 -7.97 20.73
N VAL A 203 10.52 -6.79 20.16
CA VAL A 203 10.65 -5.53 20.89
C VAL A 203 9.74 -5.46 22.12
N PHE A 204 8.66 -6.24 22.14
CA PHE A 204 7.76 -6.35 23.29
C PHE A 204 8.25 -7.32 24.37
N ASN A 205 9.34 -8.06 24.15
CA ASN A 205 9.92 -8.97 25.14
C ASN A 205 10.31 -8.20 26.41
N GLY A 206 10.02 -8.77 27.56
CA GLY A 206 10.30 -8.18 28.86
C GLY A 206 9.40 -7.01 29.27
N ILE A 207 8.30 -6.75 28.55
CA ILE A 207 7.28 -5.79 28.96
C ILE A 207 6.28 -6.50 29.88
N GLU A 208 6.14 -6.00 31.07
CA GLU A 208 5.14 -6.46 32.04
C GLU A 208 3.80 -5.81 31.75
N TYR A 209 2.72 -6.61 31.77
CA TYR A 209 1.33 -6.18 31.52
C TYR A 209 1.15 -5.35 30.25
N PRO A 210 1.56 -5.85 29.08
CA PRO A 210 1.48 -5.10 27.86
C PRO A 210 0.02 -4.90 27.42
N LEU A 211 -0.35 -3.65 27.15
CA LEU A 211 -1.65 -3.23 26.63
C LEU A 211 -1.48 -2.67 25.23
N ALA A 212 -2.03 -3.31 24.23
CA ALA A 212 -2.01 -2.80 22.86
C ALA A 212 -2.87 -1.54 22.75
N ARG A 213 -2.23 -0.39 22.53
CA ARG A 213 -2.88 0.93 22.42
C ARG A 213 -3.23 1.32 20.99
N ASN A 214 -2.45 0.83 20.07
CA ASN A 214 -2.58 1.12 18.65
C ASN A 214 -2.20 -0.14 17.89
N LEU A 215 -3.05 -0.54 16.95
CA LEU A 215 -2.87 -1.72 16.14
C LEU A 215 -3.33 -1.43 14.71
N GLY A 216 -2.45 -1.60 13.76
CA GLY A 216 -2.76 -1.54 12.33
C GLY A 216 -2.86 -2.94 11.75
N ALA A 217 -3.99 -3.26 11.19
CA ALA A 217 -4.25 -4.53 10.57
C ALA A 217 -4.58 -4.34 9.08
N SER A 218 -3.97 -5.16 8.24
CA SER A 218 -4.31 -5.26 6.82
C SER A 218 -5.11 -6.54 6.64
N GLN A 219 -6.32 -6.44 6.10
CA GLN A 219 -7.06 -7.62 5.71
C GLN A 219 -6.40 -8.28 4.49
N ILE A 220 -6.62 -9.58 4.35
CA ILE A 220 -6.15 -10.34 3.19
C ILE A 220 -6.79 -9.72 1.95
N GLY A 221 -5.97 -9.26 1.01
CA GLY A 221 -6.45 -8.58 -0.19
C GLY A 221 -6.25 -7.07 -0.24
N ALA A 222 -5.56 -6.53 0.73
CA ALA A 222 -4.75 -5.31 0.73
C ALA A 222 -5.34 -3.95 0.41
N ILE A 223 -6.62 -3.78 0.26
CA ILE A 223 -7.16 -2.43 0.07
C ILE A 223 -7.74 -1.87 1.38
N SER A 224 -8.01 -2.71 2.36
CA SER A 224 -8.48 -2.25 3.66
C SER A 224 -7.37 -2.35 4.71
N PHE A 225 -6.86 -1.20 5.06
CA PHE A 225 -6.04 -1.00 6.24
C PHE A 225 -6.92 -0.43 7.35
N THR A 226 -7.01 -1.14 8.46
CA THR A 226 -7.79 -0.68 9.61
C THR A 226 -6.84 -0.37 10.76
N GLN A 227 -6.99 0.80 11.34
CA GLN A 227 -6.24 1.23 12.49
C GLN A 227 -7.16 1.23 13.71
N TYR A 228 -6.81 0.44 14.71
CA TYR A 228 -7.53 0.34 15.96
C TYR A 228 -6.80 1.12 17.05
N PHE A 229 -7.54 1.92 17.81
CA PHE A 229 -7.03 2.69 18.93
C PHE A 229 -7.90 2.42 20.17
N GLY A 230 -7.29 2.22 21.33
CA GLY A 230 -8.02 1.98 22.55
C GLY A 230 -7.16 1.73 23.77
N PRO A 231 -7.78 1.53 24.94
CA PRO A 231 -7.04 1.19 26.16
C PRO A 231 -6.32 -0.16 26.10
N ASN A 232 -6.97 -1.15 25.51
CA ASN A 232 -6.38 -2.44 25.15
C ASN A 232 -7.12 -2.99 23.92
N VAL A 233 -6.55 -2.79 22.76
CA VAL A 233 -7.20 -3.13 21.49
C VAL A 233 -7.32 -4.65 21.31
N THR A 234 -6.38 -5.43 21.82
CA THR A 234 -6.37 -6.89 21.65
C THR A 234 -7.52 -7.58 22.41
N GLU A 235 -8.01 -6.98 23.49
CA GLU A 235 -9.18 -7.50 24.22
C GLU A 235 -10.51 -7.16 23.52
N GLY A 236 -10.53 -6.05 22.77
CA GLY A 236 -11.72 -5.59 22.04
C GLY A 236 -11.90 -6.24 20.66
N LEU A 237 -10.86 -6.83 20.10
CA LEU A 237 -10.91 -7.52 18.81
C LEU A 237 -11.43 -8.94 18.97
N SER A 238 -12.42 -9.32 18.14
CA SER A 238 -12.84 -10.72 18.09
C SER A 238 -11.70 -11.59 17.57
N LEU A 239 -11.58 -12.81 18.09
CA LEU A 239 -10.60 -13.80 17.62
C LEU A 239 -10.73 -14.07 16.13
N ILE A 240 -11.95 -14.02 15.60
CA ILE A 240 -12.23 -14.22 14.18
C ILE A 240 -11.63 -13.07 13.36
N GLU A 241 -11.80 -11.83 13.79
CA GLU A 241 -11.27 -10.66 13.09
C GLU A 241 -9.72 -10.61 13.14
N ALA A 242 -9.15 -10.90 14.29
CA ALA A 242 -7.70 -11.00 14.46
C ALA A 242 -7.10 -12.11 13.57
N SER A 243 -7.70 -13.30 13.53
CA SER A 243 -7.24 -14.44 12.74
C SER A 243 -7.37 -14.26 11.21
N GLN A 244 -8.03 -13.20 10.76
CA GLN A 244 -8.21 -12.87 9.34
C GLN A 244 -7.36 -11.69 8.88
N SER A 245 -6.65 -11.05 9.81
CA SER A 245 -5.88 -9.84 9.55
C SER A 245 -4.39 -10.08 9.75
N SER A 246 -3.59 -9.58 8.81
CA SER A 246 -2.15 -9.49 8.96
C SER A 246 -1.80 -8.22 9.74
N LEU A 247 -0.98 -8.36 10.76
CA LEU A 247 -0.54 -7.25 11.58
C LEU A 247 0.52 -6.43 10.82
N SER A 248 0.25 -5.14 10.58
CA SER A 248 1.20 -4.26 9.91
C SER A 248 2.03 -3.43 10.88
N ASN A 249 1.40 -2.94 11.94
CA ASN A 249 2.06 -2.22 13.03
C ASN A 249 1.32 -2.43 14.34
N ILE A 250 2.04 -2.30 15.44
CA ILE A 250 1.47 -2.34 16.79
C ILE A 250 2.27 -1.41 17.70
N ALA A 251 1.57 -0.77 18.64
CA ALA A 251 2.20 -0.09 19.77
C ALA A 251 1.54 -0.52 21.07
N ALA A 252 2.35 -0.95 22.03
CA ALA A 252 1.90 -1.40 23.32
C ALA A 252 2.53 -0.58 24.46
N LEU A 253 1.69 -0.33 25.46
CA LEU A 253 2.06 0.26 26.74
C LEU A 253 2.26 -0.85 27.75
N GLY A 254 3.28 -0.75 28.60
CA GLY A 254 3.49 -1.65 29.74
C GLY A 254 4.54 -1.10 30.68
N TYR A 255 5.17 -1.97 31.43
CA TYR A 255 6.18 -1.60 32.41
C TYR A 255 7.47 -2.40 32.18
N GLU A 256 8.62 -1.75 32.37
CA GLU A 256 9.94 -2.36 32.40
C GLU A 256 10.65 -1.89 33.67
N SER A 257 11.03 -2.83 34.54
CA SER A 257 11.67 -2.50 35.83
C SER A 257 10.93 -1.42 36.62
N GLY A 258 9.59 -1.51 36.64
CA GLY A 258 8.71 -0.56 37.32
C GLY A 258 8.46 0.77 36.60
N ASN A 259 9.15 1.04 35.49
CA ASN A 259 8.93 2.24 34.70
C ASN A 259 7.92 2.00 33.55
N ARG A 260 7.02 2.96 33.37
CA ARG A 260 6.08 2.93 32.26
C ARG A 260 6.80 3.13 30.93
N VAL A 261 6.62 2.20 30.01
CA VAL A 261 7.22 2.23 28.67
C VAL A 261 6.15 2.06 27.59
N ILE A 262 6.43 2.61 26.41
CA ILE A 262 5.65 2.36 25.21
C ILE A 262 6.62 1.96 24.11
N TRP A 263 6.37 0.83 23.51
CA TRP A 263 7.08 0.35 22.33
C TRP A 263 6.13 0.16 21.17
N GLY A 264 6.59 0.46 19.98
CA GLY A 264 5.85 0.21 18.75
C GLY A 264 6.76 -0.34 17.67
N CYS A 265 6.21 -1.14 16.78
CA CYS A 265 6.94 -1.65 15.64
C CYS A 265 6.05 -1.76 14.39
N SER A 266 6.71 -1.74 13.24
CA SER A 266 6.11 -2.01 11.94
C SER A 266 6.89 -3.13 11.28
N GLN A 267 6.21 -4.25 11.08
CA GLN A 267 6.77 -5.46 10.54
C GLN A 267 7.30 -5.29 9.10
N ARG A 268 6.49 -4.69 8.22
CA ARG A 268 6.83 -4.49 6.81
C ARG A 268 8.09 -3.66 6.61
N ARG A 269 8.34 -2.69 7.50
CA ARG A 269 9.41 -1.71 7.34
C ARG A 269 10.62 -1.99 8.23
N GLY A 270 10.57 -3.03 9.05
CA GLY A 270 11.62 -3.22 10.06
C GLY A 270 11.81 -2.02 10.98
N LYS A 271 10.73 -1.25 11.22
CA LYS A 271 10.78 0.00 11.97
C LYS A 271 10.30 -0.23 13.40
N VAL A 272 11.09 0.27 14.36
CA VAL A 272 10.74 0.31 15.78
C VAL A 272 10.63 1.76 16.23
N TRP A 273 9.69 2.06 17.11
CA TRP A 273 9.53 3.41 17.67
C TRP A 273 8.99 3.40 19.10
N SER A 274 9.19 4.52 19.77
CA SER A 274 8.53 4.87 21.03
C SER A 274 8.09 6.33 20.98
N PRO A 275 6.92 6.69 21.51
CA PRO A 275 6.49 8.09 21.60
C PRO A 275 7.25 8.89 22.67
N GLN A 276 8.19 8.26 23.38
CA GLN A 276 9.07 8.96 24.32
C GLN A 276 9.92 9.99 23.58
N LYS A 277 10.25 11.07 24.25
CA LYS A 277 11.20 12.06 23.70
C LYS A 277 12.58 11.39 23.58
N GLY A 278 13.19 11.53 22.39
CA GLY A 278 14.44 10.86 22.09
C GLY A 278 15.64 11.37 22.87
N GLY A 279 15.57 12.58 23.40
CA GLY A 279 16.76 13.25 23.96
C GLY A 279 17.79 13.59 22.88
N SER A 280 19.05 13.63 23.25
CA SER A 280 20.18 13.86 22.34
C SER A 280 20.40 12.68 21.38
N ILE A 281 21.27 12.84 20.40
CA ILE A 281 21.70 11.71 19.55
C ILE A 281 22.32 10.59 20.40
N ALA A 282 23.08 10.92 21.44
CA ALA A 282 23.67 9.94 22.36
C ALA A 282 22.58 9.11 23.08
N ASP A 283 21.51 9.78 23.54
CA ASP A 283 20.37 9.09 24.14
C ASP A 283 19.66 8.19 23.11
N TRP A 284 19.52 8.67 21.87
CA TRP A 284 18.98 7.88 20.79
C TRP A 284 19.85 6.66 20.47
N CYS A 285 21.18 6.80 20.42
CA CYS A 285 22.10 5.67 20.24
C CYS A 285 21.93 4.61 21.34
N ASN A 286 21.77 5.05 22.60
CA ASN A 286 21.52 4.11 23.70
C ASN A 286 20.16 3.41 23.57
N TRP A 287 19.13 4.16 23.15
CA TRP A 287 17.80 3.62 22.95
C TRP A 287 17.75 2.58 21.81
N VAL A 288 18.43 2.82 20.69
CA VAL A 288 18.45 1.86 19.56
C VAL A 288 19.19 0.58 19.91
N LYS A 289 20.27 0.66 20.71
CA LYS A 289 20.96 -0.51 21.25
C LYS A 289 20.04 -1.35 22.13
N LYS A 290 19.26 -0.70 23.00
CA LYS A 290 18.24 -1.37 23.81
C LYS A 290 17.17 -2.03 22.94
N ALA A 291 16.69 -1.36 21.88
CA ALA A 291 15.74 -1.94 20.95
C ALA A 291 16.29 -3.19 20.27
N TRP A 292 17.54 -3.14 19.81
CA TRP A 292 18.25 -4.28 19.23
C TRP A 292 18.34 -5.46 20.18
N ASP A 293 18.81 -5.21 21.41
CA ASP A 293 18.99 -6.25 22.42
C ASP A 293 17.67 -6.95 22.76
N LYS A 294 16.54 -6.20 22.76
CA LYS A 294 15.20 -6.79 22.94
C LYS A 294 14.80 -7.69 21.76
N ILE A 295 15.03 -7.26 20.53
CA ILE A 295 14.64 -8.01 19.32
C ILE A 295 15.45 -9.32 19.22
N PHE A 296 16.71 -9.31 19.61
CA PHE A 296 17.60 -10.46 19.54
C PHE A 296 17.72 -11.22 20.87
N SER A 297 16.92 -10.85 21.89
CA SER A 297 16.86 -11.61 23.13
C SER A 297 16.34 -13.03 22.87
N SER A 298 16.89 -14.00 23.58
CA SER A 298 16.47 -15.41 23.53
C SER A 298 15.23 -15.71 24.37
N GLU A 299 14.74 -14.73 25.15
CA GLU A 299 13.56 -14.90 25.99
C GLU A 299 12.28 -14.78 25.18
N PRO A 300 11.42 -15.83 25.16
CA PRO A 300 10.14 -15.75 24.50
C PRO A 300 9.22 -14.74 25.21
N ASP A 301 8.42 -13.99 24.43
CA ASP A 301 7.39 -13.13 24.98
C ASP A 301 6.30 -13.98 25.69
N PRO A 302 6.18 -13.94 27.03
CA PRO A 302 5.16 -14.70 27.73
C PRO A 302 3.73 -14.21 27.42
N ASN A 303 3.55 -12.98 26.96
CA ASN A 303 2.26 -12.34 26.73
C ASN A 303 1.79 -12.42 25.29
N ASN A 304 2.67 -12.69 24.34
CA ASN A 304 2.43 -12.88 22.91
C ASN A 304 1.27 -12.06 22.31
N LEU A 305 1.40 -10.72 22.36
CA LEU A 305 0.41 -9.75 21.88
C LEU A 305 -0.07 -10.01 20.43
N THR A 306 0.71 -10.74 19.67
CA THR A 306 0.49 -10.95 18.23
C THR A 306 0.00 -12.34 17.88
N ARG A 307 -0.21 -13.23 18.88
CA ARG A 307 -0.50 -14.65 18.69
C ARG A 307 -1.67 -14.97 17.78
N ASN A 308 -2.69 -14.12 17.81
CA ASN A 308 -3.94 -14.34 17.09
C ASN A 308 -3.96 -13.76 15.68
N PHE A 309 -2.91 -13.04 15.27
CA PHE A 309 -2.84 -12.41 13.95
C PHE A 309 -2.09 -13.28 12.95
N LEU A 310 -2.43 -13.09 11.67
CA LEU A 310 -1.65 -13.67 10.59
C LEU A 310 -0.26 -13.04 10.58
N ARG A 311 0.76 -13.89 10.50
CA ARG A 311 2.16 -13.45 10.56
C ARG A 311 2.83 -13.73 9.23
N PRO A 312 3.49 -12.74 8.61
CA PRO A 312 4.39 -13.02 7.52
C PRO A 312 5.61 -13.77 8.04
N VAL A 313 5.94 -14.86 7.39
CA VAL A 313 7.17 -15.62 7.60
C VAL A 313 8.11 -15.41 6.42
N SER A 314 9.43 -15.55 6.66
CA SER A 314 10.41 -15.43 5.58
C SER A 314 10.23 -16.55 4.56
N LEU A 315 10.17 -16.18 3.30
CA LEU A 315 10.08 -17.09 2.16
C LEU A 315 11.48 -17.24 1.55
N LEU A 316 12.18 -18.28 1.95
CA LEU A 316 13.58 -18.53 1.53
C LEU A 316 13.67 -19.29 0.20
N GLU A 317 12.62 -20.02 -0.15
CA GLU A 317 12.50 -20.85 -1.36
C GLU A 317 11.17 -20.60 -2.05
N PRO A 318 11.05 -20.89 -3.37
CA PRO A 318 9.81 -20.73 -4.11
C PRO A 318 8.67 -21.52 -3.47
N TYR A 319 7.54 -20.83 -3.25
CA TYR A 319 6.35 -21.44 -2.63
C TYR A 319 5.71 -22.45 -3.57
N ASN A 320 5.28 -23.60 -3.07
CA ASN A 320 4.82 -24.71 -3.93
C ASN A 320 3.46 -24.46 -4.59
N GLU A 321 2.56 -23.69 -3.95
CA GLU A 321 1.22 -23.43 -4.46
C GLU A 321 1.24 -22.59 -5.75
N TYR A 322 0.18 -22.72 -6.55
CA TYR A 322 0.07 -21.98 -7.81
C TYR A 322 -0.29 -20.51 -7.56
N PRO A 323 0.44 -19.53 -8.15
CA PRO A 323 0.11 -18.13 -8.04
C PRO A 323 -1.10 -17.79 -8.93
N ILE A 324 -2.22 -17.38 -8.33
CA ILE A 324 -3.49 -17.11 -9.01
C ILE A 324 -3.54 -15.67 -9.53
N SER A 325 -3.16 -14.71 -8.69
CA SER A 325 -3.23 -13.29 -9.04
C SER A 325 -2.04 -12.50 -8.52
N ALA A 326 -1.74 -11.42 -9.22
CA ALA A 326 -0.79 -10.40 -8.80
C ALA A 326 -1.53 -9.07 -8.70
N GLN A 327 -1.32 -8.34 -7.63
CA GLN A 327 -1.92 -7.03 -7.38
C GLN A 327 -0.83 -6.00 -7.13
N TRP A 328 -1.13 -4.76 -7.50
CA TRP A 328 -0.27 -3.63 -7.18
C TRP A 328 -0.06 -3.49 -5.67
N GLY A 329 1.06 -2.98 -5.29
CA GLY A 329 1.35 -2.59 -3.92
C GLY A 329 0.42 -1.49 -3.42
N GLU A 330 0.42 -1.26 -2.11
CA GLU A 330 -0.50 -0.36 -1.42
C GLU A 330 -0.48 1.08 -1.96
N TYR A 331 0.69 1.57 -2.39
CA TYR A 331 0.81 2.93 -2.89
C TYR A 331 0.20 3.12 -4.27
N LEU A 332 0.39 2.15 -5.16
CA LEU A 332 -0.21 2.20 -6.49
C LEU A 332 -1.71 1.98 -6.43
N LEU A 333 -2.18 1.10 -5.53
CA LEU A 333 -3.61 0.88 -5.32
C LEU A 333 -4.35 2.14 -4.86
N THR A 334 -3.70 2.99 -4.06
CA THR A 334 -4.29 4.21 -3.51
C THR A 334 -3.89 5.48 -4.28
N ALA A 335 -3.03 5.38 -5.29
CA ALA A 335 -2.59 6.50 -6.09
C ALA A 335 -3.69 6.98 -7.04
N PHE A 336 -3.68 8.29 -7.34
CA PHE A 336 -4.45 8.80 -8.47
C PHE A 336 -3.84 8.25 -9.76
N GLU A 337 -4.63 7.52 -10.52
CA GLU A 337 -4.20 6.79 -11.71
C GLU A 337 -3.56 7.70 -12.79
N ASP A 338 -3.96 8.96 -12.87
CA ASP A 338 -3.43 9.96 -13.81
C ASP A 338 -2.10 10.59 -13.36
N LYS A 339 -1.66 10.34 -12.13
CA LYS A 339 -0.39 10.84 -11.59
C LYS A 339 0.71 9.79 -11.55
N VAL A 340 0.45 8.60 -12.05
CA VAL A 340 1.43 7.52 -12.15
C VAL A 340 1.57 7.13 -13.61
N ILE A 341 2.78 7.22 -14.12
CA ILE A 341 3.11 6.90 -15.51
C ILE A 341 4.14 5.77 -15.51
N PHE A 342 3.89 4.78 -16.33
CA PHE A 342 4.82 3.69 -16.65
C PHE A 342 5.45 3.96 -18.01
N HIS A 343 6.76 3.91 -18.07
CA HIS A 343 7.52 4.10 -19.28
C HIS A 343 8.10 2.74 -19.72
N PHE A 344 7.72 2.30 -20.91
CA PHE A 344 8.16 1.07 -21.57
C PHE A 344 8.97 1.47 -22.81
N ASP A 345 10.23 1.82 -22.67
CA ASP A 345 11.05 2.34 -23.76
C ASP A 345 10.39 3.56 -24.44
N SER A 346 9.85 3.39 -25.64
CA SER A 346 9.18 4.46 -26.41
C SER A 346 7.72 4.71 -26.03
N ILE A 347 7.12 3.84 -25.21
CA ILE A 347 5.70 3.89 -24.82
C ILE A 347 5.57 4.35 -23.38
N SER A 348 4.73 5.36 -23.16
CA SER A 348 4.36 5.82 -21.83
C SER A 348 2.88 5.63 -21.59
N ALA A 349 2.51 4.98 -20.50
CA ALA A 349 1.14 4.67 -20.16
C ALA A 349 0.80 5.05 -18.71
N HIS A 350 -0.35 5.64 -18.51
CA HIS A 350 -0.85 5.88 -17.16
C HIS A 350 -1.23 4.56 -16.47
N LEU A 351 -1.20 4.53 -15.13
CA LEU A 351 -1.48 3.34 -14.31
C LEU A 351 -2.78 2.61 -14.72
N TYR A 352 -3.83 3.33 -15.12
CA TYR A 352 -5.10 2.73 -15.54
C TYR A 352 -5.06 1.99 -16.89
N LEU A 353 -3.96 2.12 -17.63
CA LEU A 353 -3.71 1.40 -18.90
C LEU A 353 -2.69 0.26 -18.72
N VAL A 354 -2.18 0.07 -17.49
CA VAL A 354 -1.17 -0.94 -17.21
C VAL A 354 -1.77 -2.05 -16.35
N GLU A 355 -1.64 -3.26 -16.84
CA GLU A 355 -2.02 -4.46 -16.11
C GLU A 355 -0.80 -5.13 -15.47
N VAL A 356 -0.95 -5.58 -14.22
CA VAL A 356 -0.05 -6.55 -13.60
C VAL A 356 -0.76 -7.89 -13.45
N LYS A 357 -0.10 -8.97 -13.87
CA LYS A 357 -0.61 -10.33 -13.69
C LYS A 357 0.51 -11.33 -13.43
N THR A 358 0.17 -12.45 -12.80
CA THR A 358 1.05 -13.62 -12.79
C THR A 358 0.74 -14.50 -13.99
N ALA A 359 1.79 -15.08 -14.58
CA ALA A 359 1.69 -16.10 -15.63
C ALA A 359 2.17 -17.48 -15.12
N GLY A 360 2.00 -17.74 -13.83
CA GLY A 360 2.45 -18.96 -13.19
C GLY A 360 3.89 -18.85 -12.71
N LYS A 361 4.65 -19.92 -12.86
CA LYS A 361 6.03 -20.05 -12.38
C LYS A 361 6.99 -20.40 -13.53
N PHE A 362 8.25 -20.09 -13.32
CA PHE A 362 9.34 -20.65 -14.11
C PHE A 362 9.67 -22.09 -13.67
N ASP A 363 10.52 -22.79 -14.43
CA ASP A 363 10.92 -24.17 -14.13
C ASP A 363 11.64 -24.30 -12.76
N ASP A 364 12.27 -23.22 -12.29
CA ASP A 364 12.90 -23.13 -10.97
C ASP A 364 11.92 -22.79 -9.84
N GLY A 365 10.62 -22.74 -10.13
CA GLY A 365 9.57 -22.47 -9.16
C GLY A 365 9.33 -20.99 -8.84
N ASN A 366 10.18 -20.07 -9.29
CA ASN A 366 10.01 -18.64 -9.07
C ASN A 366 8.82 -18.07 -9.84
N VAL A 367 8.17 -17.05 -9.28
CA VAL A 367 6.94 -16.47 -9.85
C VAL A 367 7.26 -15.62 -11.07
N ARG A 368 6.43 -15.78 -12.10
CA ARG A 368 6.42 -15.04 -13.34
C ARG A 368 5.42 -13.90 -13.26
N LEU A 369 5.89 -12.66 -13.38
CA LEU A 369 5.08 -11.44 -13.38
C LEU A 369 5.10 -10.80 -14.77
N ILE A 370 3.95 -10.39 -15.27
CA ILE A 370 3.82 -9.67 -16.54
C ILE A 370 3.23 -8.29 -16.27
N PHE A 371 3.91 -7.27 -16.76
CA PHE A 371 3.44 -5.89 -16.78
C PHE A 371 3.18 -5.50 -18.23
N SER A 372 1.97 -5.07 -18.54
CA SER A 372 1.60 -4.90 -19.94
C SER A 372 0.61 -3.76 -20.17
N THR A 373 0.71 -3.17 -21.35
CA THR A 373 -0.28 -2.29 -21.99
C THR A 373 -0.85 -2.97 -23.23
N ASP A 374 -1.76 -2.33 -23.97
CA ASP A 374 -2.26 -2.87 -25.24
C ASP A 374 -1.17 -3.02 -26.30
N GLU A 375 -0.07 -2.26 -26.21
CA GLU A 375 0.96 -2.17 -27.24
C GLU A 375 2.25 -2.91 -26.87
N THR A 376 2.54 -3.09 -25.56
CA THR A 376 3.80 -3.67 -25.11
C THR A 376 3.64 -4.47 -23.82
N SER A 377 4.61 -5.35 -23.56
CA SER A 377 4.64 -6.11 -22.31
C SER A 377 6.08 -6.40 -21.89
N SER A 378 6.29 -6.44 -20.58
CA SER A 378 7.56 -6.83 -19.97
C SER A 378 7.34 -7.94 -18.96
N GLU A 379 8.20 -8.93 -18.97
CA GLU A 379 8.15 -10.08 -18.09
C GLU A 379 9.27 -10.01 -17.06
N TYR A 380 8.89 -10.12 -15.80
CA TYR A 380 9.80 -10.11 -14.67
C TYR A 380 9.71 -11.41 -13.89
N LYS A 381 10.81 -11.81 -13.31
CA LYS A 381 10.94 -12.94 -12.41
C LYS A 381 11.19 -12.44 -11.00
N LEU A 382 10.35 -12.86 -10.05
CA LEU A 382 10.67 -12.68 -8.63
C LEU A 382 11.55 -13.85 -8.19
N CYS A 383 12.86 -13.62 -8.16
CA CYS A 383 13.85 -14.59 -7.71
C CYS A 383 13.95 -14.58 -6.20
N LEU A 384 13.72 -15.71 -5.55
CA LEU A 384 14.05 -15.89 -4.15
C LEU A 384 15.49 -16.37 -4.03
N THR A 385 16.32 -15.58 -3.39
CA THR A 385 17.77 -15.80 -3.31
C THR A 385 18.20 -16.38 -1.96
N GLY A 386 17.23 -16.57 -1.05
CA GLY A 386 17.50 -17.06 0.31
C GLY A 386 18.54 -16.21 1.02
N SER A 387 19.56 -16.85 1.57
CA SER A 387 20.65 -16.17 2.28
C SER A 387 21.77 -15.66 1.36
N THR A 388 21.65 -15.81 0.04
CA THR A 388 22.72 -15.43 -0.89
C THR A 388 22.79 -13.94 -1.17
N THR A 389 21.68 -13.22 -0.95
CA THR A 389 21.64 -11.75 -1.01
C THR A 389 21.09 -11.18 0.28
N ALA A 390 21.48 -9.96 0.61
CA ALA A 390 21.04 -9.27 1.82
C ALA A 390 19.51 -9.12 1.93
N LYS A 391 18.80 -9.00 0.81
CA LYS A 391 17.34 -8.84 0.75
C LYS A 391 16.59 -10.17 0.67
N GLY A 392 17.26 -11.27 0.34
CA GLY A 392 16.65 -12.58 0.14
C GLY A 392 15.81 -12.72 -1.14
N TYR A 393 15.73 -11.69 -1.97
CA TYR A 393 14.99 -11.67 -3.23
C TYR A 393 15.58 -10.67 -4.23
N ALA A 394 15.21 -10.84 -5.51
CA ALA A 394 15.48 -9.86 -6.57
C ALA A 394 14.39 -9.93 -7.64
N TYR A 395 14.11 -8.80 -8.27
CA TYR A 395 13.29 -8.73 -9.47
C TYR A 395 14.17 -8.66 -10.71
N GLN A 396 14.05 -9.65 -11.58
CA GLN A 396 14.85 -9.77 -12.79
C GLN A 396 13.98 -9.59 -14.02
N LEU A 397 14.31 -8.64 -14.89
CA LEU A 397 13.72 -8.53 -16.23
C LEU A 397 14.14 -9.74 -17.08
N ILE A 398 13.17 -10.47 -17.60
CA ILE A 398 13.40 -11.68 -18.44
C ILE A 398 13.20 -11.36 -19.91
N SER A 399 12.13 -10.63 -20.23
CA SER A 399 11.84 -10.26 -21.62
C SER A 399 11.04 -8.96 -21.70
N GLY A 400 11.09 -8.31 -22.87
CA GLY A 400 10.46 -7.01 -23.07
C GLY A 400 11.35 -5.83 -22.67
N PRO A 401 10.87 -4.59 -22.84
CA PRO A 401 11.60 -3.40 -22.45
C PRO A 401 11.69 -3.25 -20.92
N GLU A 402 12.74 -2.59 -20.45
CA GLU A 402 12.80 -2.17 -19.04
C GLU A 402 11.70 -1.15 -18.76
N VAL A 403 11.06 -1.29 -17.62
CA VAL A 403 9.92 -0.46 -17.21
C VAL A 403 10.35 0.49 -16.11
N PHE A 404 9.99 1.76 -16.25
CA PHE A 404 10.21 2.78 -15.23
C PHE A 404 8.88 3.31 -14.74
N VAL A 405 8.79 3.62 -13.45
CA VAL A 405 7.60 4.17 -12.79
C VAL A 405 7.87 5.61 -12.39
N GLN A 406 7.07 6.53 -12.88
CA GLN A 406 7.12 7.94 -12.53
C GLN A 406 5.87 8.32 -11.74
N ARG A 407 6.03 9.01 -10.62
CA ARG A 407 4.93 9.50 -9.78
C ARG A 407 4.92 11.03 -9.78
N GLY A 408 3.90 11.59 -10.41
CA GLY A 408 3.81 13.05 -10.57
C GLY A 408 5.01 13.62 -11.32
N GLU A 409 5.69 14.58 -10.73
CA GLU A 409 6.90 15.23 -11.30
C GLU A 409 8.23 14.61 -10.80
N SER A 410 8.18 13.43 -10.13
CA SER A 410 9.41 12.78 -9.66
C SER A 410 10.21 12.19 -10.84
N GLU A 411 11.52 12.00 -10.64
CA GLU A 411 12.32 11.22 -11.59
C GLU A 411 11.79 9.79 -11.69
N PRO A 412 11.77 9.21 -12.90
CA PRO A 412 11.39 7.82 -13.10
C PRO A 412 12.34 6.87 -12.36
N VAL A 413 11.79 5.82 -11.76
CA VAL A 413 12.51 4.77 -11.03
C VAL A 413 12.29 3.46 -11.75
N SER A 414 13.29 2.60 -11.86
CA SER A 414 13.08 1.28 -12.48
C SER A 414 11.99 0.51 -11.74
N LEU A 415 11.21 -0.28 -12.48
CA LEU A 415 10.13 -1.06 -11.88
C LEU A 415 10.67 -2.05 -10.82
N SER A 416 11.84 -2.62 -11.05
CA SER A 416 12.50 -3.51 -10.09
C SER A 416 12.79 -2.79 -8.77
N GLU A 417 13.35 -1.60 -8.83
CA GLU A 417 13.60 -0.76 -7.65
C GLU A 417 12.29 -0.27 -7.00
N TYR A 418 11.29 0.05 -7.82
CA TYR A 418 9.99 0.46 -7.31
C TYR A 418 9.29 -0.65 -6.53
N MET A 419 9.31 -1.89 -7.04
CA MET A 419 8.73 -3.06 -6.38
C MET A 419 9.42 -3.43 -5.04
N GLU A 420 10.64 -2.99 -4.81
CA GLU A 420 11.27 -3.13 -3.49
C GLU A 420 10.57 -2.27 -2.43
N ILE A 421 10.09 -1.08 -2.82
CA ILE A 421 9.45 -0.11 -1.93
C ILE A 421 7.95 -0.40 -1.77
N ASP A 422 7.30 -0.76 -2.89
CA ASP A 422 5.86 -1.02 -2.97
C ASP A 422 5.63 -2.35 -3.70
N PRO A 423 5.88 -3.49 -3.02
CA PRO A 423 5.91 -4.80 -3.64
C PRO A 423 4.55 -5.21 -4.19
N VAL A 424 4.60 -5.90 -5.32
CA VAL A 424 3.44 -6.61 -5.86
C VAL A 424 3.03 -7.71 -4.88
N MET A 425 1.74 -7.81 -4.60
CA MET A 425 1.17 -8.87 -3.78
C MET A 425 0.75 -10.03 -4.68
N ILE A 426 1.21 -11.23 -4.36
CA ILE A 426 0.95 -12.46 -5.11
C ILE A 426 0.03 -13.34 -4.26
N HIS A 427 -1.14 -13.70 -4.78
CA HIS A 427 -2.08 -14.60 -4.11
C HIS A 427 -1.99 -16.01 -4.71
N TYR A 428 -2.07 -17.00 -3.85
CA TYR A 428 -1.92 -18.41 -4.21
C TYR A 428 -3.23 -19.20 -4.08
N SER A 429 -3.23 -20.40 -4.67
CA SER A 429 -4.39 -21.30 -4.73
C SER A 429 -4.91 -21.77 -3.37
N ASP A 430 -4.06 -21.78 -2.36
CA ASP A 430 -4.41 -22.11 -0.98
C ASP A 430 -4.88 -20.90 -0.14
N GLY A 431 -5.05 -19.74 -0.77
CA GLY A 431 -5.43 -18.48 -0.11
C GLY A 431 -4.29 -17.74 0.57
N SER A 432 -3.07 -18.31 0.62
CA SER A 432 -1.87 -17.63 1.08
C SER A 432 -1.50 -16.48 0.14
N PHE A 433 -0.77 -15.50 0.63
CA PHE A 433 -0.23 -14.43 -0.21
C PHE A 433 1.21 -14.09 0.16
N SER A 434 1.99 -13.67 -0.83
CA SER A 434 3.37 -13.25 -0.64
C SER A 434 3.65 -11.87 -1.18
N TYR A 435 4.68 -11.25 -0.65
CA TYR A 435 5.30 -10.03 -1.16
C TYR A 435 6.80 -10.08 -0.88
N ASN A 436 7.60 -9.75 -1.86
CA ASN A 436 9.06 -9.89 -1.77
C ASN A 436 9.45 -11.30 -1.24
N ALA A 437 10.29 -11.37 -0.21
CA ALA A 437 10.69 -12.60 0.45
C ALA A 437 9.86 -12.95 1.70
N HIS A 438 8.59 -12.58 1.72
CA HIS A 438 7.68 -12.88 2.83
C HIS A 438 6.40 -13.54 2.33
N ILE A 439 5.91 -14.50 3.10
CA ILE A 439 4.62 -15.16 2.86
C ILE A 439 3.75 -15.12 4.11
N VAL A 440 2.46 -14.92 3.91
CA VAL A 440 1.44 -15.02 4.96
C VAL A 440 0.58 -16.23 4.66
N HIS A 441 0.61 -17.21 5.54
CA HIS A 441 -0.24 -18.38 5.45
C HIS A 441 -1.59 -18.10 6.10
N VAL A 442 -2.65 -18.41 5.38
CA VAL A 442 -4.01 -18.33 5.92
C VAL A 442 -4.37 -19.68 6.55
N SER A 443 -4.40 -19.71 7.87
CA SER A 443 -4.62 -20.93 8.66
C SER A 443 -6.05 -21.46 8.64
N GLN A 444 -6.87 -21.12 7.65
CA GLN A 444 -8.26 -21.53 7.60
C GLN A 444 -8.46 -22.73 6.66
N ASN A 445 -9.26 -23.69 7.10
CA ASN A 445 -9.87 -24.67 6.20
C ASN A 445 -10.68 -23.88 5.16
N ILE A 446 -10.13 -23.73 3.98
CA ILE A 446 -10.84 -23.18 2.83
C ILE A 446 -11.91 -24.20 2.47
N GLY A 447 -13.17 -23.87 2.71
CA GLY A 447 -14.29 -24.68 2.30
C GLY A 447 -14.31 -24.81 0.77
N LEU A 448 -14.79 -25.95 0.29
CA LEU A 448 -15.10 -26.10 -1.13
C LEU A 448 -16.24 -25.15 -1.51
N TYR A 449 -16.16 -24.57 -2.70
CA TYR A 449 -17.30 -23.83 -3.27
C TYR A 449 -18.48 -24.80 -3.44
N ASP A 450 -19.68 -24.36 -3.06
CA ASP A 450 -20.85 -25.21 -3.21
C ASP A 450 -21.14 -25.41 -4.70
N LYS A 451 -21.09 -26.67 -5.12
CA LYS A 451 -21.31 -27.02 -6.51
C LYS A 451 -22.72 -26.66 -6.99
N ASP A 452 -23.70 -26.69 -6.10
CA ASP A 452 -25.09 -26.40 -6.41
C ASP A 452 -25.35 -24.91 -6.58
N GLU A 453 -24.42 -24.04 -6.12
CA GLU A 453 -24.44 -22.60 -6.39
C GLU A 453 -23.89 -22.23 -7.77
N ILE A 454 -23.26 -23.15 -8.49
CA ILE A 454 -22.78 -22.90 -9.86
C ILE A 454 -23.99 -22.92 -10.82
N VAL A 455 -24.27 -21.78 -11.42
CA VAL A 455 -25.37 -21.64 -12.38
C VAL A 455 -25.02 -22.33 -13.70
N ALA A 456 -25.73 -23.37 -14.04
CA ALA A 456 -25.57 -24.09 -15.29
C ALA A 456 -26.28 -23.35 -16.43
N PHE A 457 -25.52 -22.78 -17.36
CA PHE A 457 -26.04 -22.00 -18.49
C PHE A 457 -25.90 -22.75 -19.81
N ASP A 458 -26.80 -22.47 -20.75
CA ASP A 458 -26.79 -23.04 -22.11
C ASP A 458 -26.06 -22.12 -23.09
N TRP A 459 -24.91 -22.57 -23.57
CA TRP A 459 -24.04 -21.83 -24.48
C TRP A 459 -24.27 -22.21 -25.97
N ASN A 460 -25.37 -22.86 -26.32
CA ASN A 460 -25.68 -23.18 -27.70
C ASN A 460 -25.67 -21.95 -28.59
N GLY A 461 -24.97 -22.01 -29.72
CA GLY A 461 -24.82 -20.91 -30.66
C GLY A 461 -23.71 -19.91 -30.32
N THR A 462 -22.91 -20.19 -29.28
CA THR A 462 -21.76 -19.38 -28.89
C THR A 462 -20.45 -20.10 -29.20
N ASP A 463 -19.48 -19.41 -29.78
CA ASP A 463 -18.11 -19.94 -29.85
C ASP A 463 -17.44 -19.72 -28.49
N VAL A 464 -17.39 -20.77 -27.67
CA VAL A 464 -16.84 -20.72 -26.32
C VAL A 464 -15.31 -20.47 -26.27
N ARG A 465 -14.65 -20.44 -27.43
CA ARG A 465 -13.23 -20.09 -27.57
C ARG A 465 -13.03 -18.58 -27.82
N VAL A 466 -14.11 -17.86 -28.17
CA VAL A 466 -14.10 -16.42 -28.42
C VAL A 466 -14.62 -15.70 -27.18
N GLU A 467 -13.72 -15.11 -26.39
CA GLU A 467 -14.05 -14.40 -25.15
C GLU A 467 -14.66 -13.02 -25.46
N SER A 468 -13.87 -12.17 -26.13
CA SER A 468 -14.16 -10.77 -26.33
C SER A 468 -15.13 -10.53 -27.48
N MET A 469 -16.10 -9.65 -27.24
CA MET A 469 -16.96 -9.15 -28.32
C MET A 469 -16.30 -8.06 -29.18
N GLY A 470 -15.18 -7.51 -28.74
CA GLY A 470 -14.43 -6.47 -29.43
C GLY A 470 -15.23 -5.19 -29.72
N TYR A 471 -14.70 -4.34 -30.60
CA TYR A 471 -15.36 -3.12 -31.04
C TYR A 471 -16.61 -3.37 -31.90
N THR A 472 -16.59 -4.43 -32.69
CA THR A 472 -17.66 -4.79 -33.64
C THR A 472 -18.80 -5.55 -33.00
N ARG A 473 -18.68 -5.87 -31.71
CA ARG A 473 -19.70 -6.58 -30.93
C ARG A 473 -20.01 -7.96 -31.53
N ASP A 474 -18.97 -8.79 -31.64
CA ASP A 474 -19.08 -10.14 -32.20
C ASP A 474 -20.18 -10.96 -31.50
N PRO A 475 -21.26 -11.32 -32.20
CA PRO A 475 -22.40 -12.02 -31.62
C PRO A 475 -22.10 -13.47 -31.25
N SER A 476 -21.00 -14.04 -31.73
CA SER A 476 -20.57 -15.40 -31.40
C SER A 476 -19.80 -15.49 -30.09
N SER A 477 -19.35 -14.34 -29.54
CA SER A 477 -18.51 -14.30 -28.36
C SER A 477 -19.25 -14.58 -27.04
N ILE A 478 -18.52 -15.02 -26.04
CA ILE A 478 -19.02 -15.26 -24.67
C ILE A 478 -19.57 -13.97 -24.07
N GLN A 479 -18.82 -12.87 -24.19
CA GLN A 479 -19.22 -11.57 -23.64
C GLN A 479 -20.53 -11.08 -24.25
N TRP A 480 -20.73 -11.23 -25.56
CA TRP A 480 -21.98 -10.84 -26.22
C TRP A 480 -23.15 -11.72 -25.82
N ARG A 481 -22.93 -13.05 -25.77
CA ARG A 481 -23.96 -14.01 -25.34
C ARG A 481 -24.43 -13.72 -23.91
N TRP A 482 -23.47 -13.47 -23.01
CA TRP A 482 -23.81 -13.14 -21.63
C TRP A 482 -24.47 -11.77 -21.51
N TYR A 483 -23.97 -10.74 -22.21
CA TYR A 483 -24.64 -9.45 -22.31
C TYR A 483 -26.11 -9.59 -22.74
N SER A 484 -26.37 -10.39 -23.78
CA SER A 484 -27.72 -10.60 -24.31
C SER A 484 -28.66 -11.22 -23.29
N GLU A 485 -28.14 -12.04 -22.38
CA GLU A 485 -28.90 -12.65 -21.28
C GLU A 485 -29.22 -11.65 -20.17
N ILE A 486 -28.29 -10.79 -19.83
CA ILE A 486 -28.41 -9.92 -18.63
C ILE A 486 -28.88 -8.51 -18.94
N LYS A 487 -28.99 -8.10 -20.21
CA LYS A 487 -29.22 -6.70 -20.62
C LYS A 487 -30.46 -6.07 -19.99
N ASP A 488 -31.49 -6.85 -19.70
CA ASP A 488 -32.73 -6.35 -19.12
C ASP A 488 -32.66 -6.22 -17.58
N ASN A 489 -31.63 -6.79 -16.97
CA ASN A 489 -31.41 -6.77 -15.52
C ASN A 489 -30.62 -5.55 -15.02
N TYR A 490 -30.11 -4.69 -15.90
CA TYR A 490 -29.28 -3.55 -15.56
C TYR A 490 -29.76 -2.28 -16.27
N ASP A 491 -29.53 -1.14 -15.64
CA ASP A 491 -29.82 0.18 -16.20
C ASP A 491 -28.66 0.67 -17.10
N VAL A 492 -27.44 0.36 -16.70
CA VAL A 492 -26.21 0.66 -17.45
C VAL A 492 -25.37 -0.61 -17.57
N ILE A 493 -24.90 -0.89 -18.80
CA ILE A 493 -23.94 -1.97 -19.07
C ILE A 493 -22.82 -1.42 -19.95
N ILE A 494 -21.60 -1.67 -19.54
CA ILE A 494 -20.39 -1.16 -20.17
C ILE A 494 -19.50 -2.34 -20.52
N ASN A 495 -18.99 -2.37 -21.74
CA ASN A 495 -17.88 -3.24 -22.13
C ASN A 495 -16.58 -2.53 -21.76
N ASP A 496 -15.95 -2.96 -20.67
CA ASP A 496 -14.65 -2.42 -20.23
C ASP A 496 -13.49 -3.36 -20.54
N ASP A 497 -13.73 -4.37 -21.37
CA ASP A 497 -12.73 -5.35 -21.79
C ASP A 497 -11.45 -4.69 -22.34
N GLY A 498 -10.33 -5.35 -22.09
CA GLY A 498 -9.00 -4.95 -22.48
C GLY A 498 -8.10 -4.58 -21.30
N LYS A 499 -6.82 -4.42 -21.55
CA LYS A 499 -5.82 -4.21 -20.50
C LYS A 499 -6.14 -2.99 -19.65
N GLY A 500 -5.94 -3.15 -18.34
CA GLY A 500 -6.32 -2.14 -17.35
C GLY A 500 -7.81 -2.09 -17.04
N GLU A 501 -8.60 -3.04 -17.51
CA GLU A 501 -10.03 -3.17 -17.26
C GLU A 501 -10.42 -3.23 -15.79
N SER A 502 -11.64 -2.79 -15.50
CA SER A 502 -12.26 -3.06 -14.20
C SER A 502 -12.92 -4.43 -14.15
N ALA A 503 -13.48 -4.87 -15.25
CA ALA A 503 -14.01 -6.19 -15.57
C ALA A 503 -14.36 -6.21 -17.06
N ASP A 504 -14.57 -7.37 -17.67
CA ASP A 504 -15.02 -7.48 -19.06
C ASP A 504 -16.33 -6.74 -19.30
N LEU A 505 -17.30 -6.95 -18.40
CA LEU A 505 -18.57 -6.25 -18.39
C LEU A 505 -18.82 -5.61 -17.03
N VAL A 506 -19.22 -4.34 -17.03
CA VAL A 506 -19.62 -3.60 -15.84
C VAL A 506 -21.10 -3.32 -15.90
N GLY A 507 -21.86 -3.89 -14.97
CA GLY A 507 -23.30 -3.71 -14.87
C GLY A 507 -23.68 -2.86 -13.67
N LEU A 508 -24.54 -1.84 -13.86
CA LEU A 508 -25.08 -1.04 -12.76
C LEU A 508 -26.61 -1.03 -12.83
N ARG A 509 -27.25 -1.14 -11.67
CA ARG A 509 -28.70 -0.99 -11.53
C ARG A 509 -29.06 -0.40 -10.18
N ILE A 510 -30.24 0.19 -10.10
CA ILE A 510 -30.81 0.70 -8.85
C ILE A 510 -31.92 -0.25 -8.42
N VAL A 511 -31.79 -0.82 -7.22
CA VAL A 511 -32.76 -1.76 -6.64
C VAL A 511 -32.92 -1.43 -5.16
N ASP A 512 -34.15 -1.28 -4.68
CA ASP A 512 -34.48 -1.09 -3.25
C ASP A 512 -33.60 -0.02 -2.57
N ASP A 513 -33.48 1.16 -3.20
CA ASP A 513 -32.64 2.26 -2.74
C ASP A 513 -31.14 1.92 -2.57
N CYS A 514 -30.67 0.88 -3.26
CA CYS A 514 -29.27 0.53 -3.36
C CYS A 514 -28.81 0.62 -4.82
N ILE A 515 -27.55 1.02 -5.04
CA ILE A 515 -26.88 0.86 -6.34
C ILE A 515 -26.16 -0.49 -6.32
N VAL A 516 -26.50 -1.38 -7.22
CA VAL A 516 -25.80 -2.65 -7.38
C VAL A 516 -24.79 -2.50 -8.50
N LEU A 517 -23.49 -2.61 -8.15
CA LEU A 517 -22.38 -2.66 -9.10
C LEU A 517 -21.96 -4.12 -9.28
N SER A 518 -22.07 -4.63 -10.49
CA SER A 518 -21.65 -5.98 -10.85
C SER A 518 -20.43 -5.91 -11.76
N LEU A 519 -19.32 -6.55 -11.34
CA LEU A 519 -18.13 -6.76 -12.14
C LEU A 519 -18.13 -8.19 -12.63
N ILE A 520 -18.17 -8.36 -13.95
CA ILE A 520 -18.41 -9.63 -14.62
C ILE A 520 -17.17 -9.96 -15.43
N HIS A 521 -16.52 -11.07 -15.09
CA HIS A 521 -15.33 -11.58 -15.75
C HIS A 521 -15.70 -12.80 -16.59
N CYS A 522 -15.40 -12.72 -17.86
CA CYS A 522 -15.66 -13.77 -18.84
C CYS A 522 -14.33 -14.45 -19.21
N LYS A 523 -14.34 -15.77 -19.36
CA LYS A 523 -13.15 -16.47 -19.84
C LYS A 523 -13.50 -17.51 -20.88
N TYR A 524 -12.73 -17.54 -21.97
CA TYR A 524 -12.89 -18.54 -23.01
C TYR A 524 -12.58 -19.96 -22.50
N SER A 525 -13.10 -20.97 -23.19
CA SER A 525 -12.71 -22.35 -22.97
C SER A 525 -11.46 -22.67 -23.77
N GLY A 526 -10.41 -23.14 -23.11
CA GLY A 526 -9.21 -23.62 -23.79
C GLY A 526 -9.38 -24.96 -24.54
N SER A 527 -10.60 -25.54 -24.52
CA SER A 527 -10.98 -26.75 -25.25
C SER A 527 -12.35 -26.57 -25.88
N GLU A 528 -12.64 -27.35 -26.92
CA GLU A 528 -13.94 -27.35 -27.61
C GLU A 528 -15.08 -27.90 -26.72
N GLU A 529 -14.76 -28.85 -25.84
CA GLU A 529 -15.71 -29.38 -24.88
C GLU A 529 -15.54 -28.76 -23.50
N ALA A 530 -16.66 -28.41 -22.89
CA ALA A 530 -16.68 -27.99 -21.50
C ALA A 530 -16.23 -29.10 -20.56
N GLY A 531 -15.36 -28.81 -19.63
CA GLY A 531 -14.78 -29.76 -18.69
C GLY A 531 -14.54 -29.13 -17.32
N ALA A 532 -13.36 -29.32 -16.77
CA ALA A 532 -12.91 -28.75 -15.52
C ALA A 532 -11.44 -28.32 -15.62
N ARG A 533 -11.11 -27.54 -16.65
CA ARG A 533 -9.73 -27.14 -16.90
C ARG A 533 -9.29 -26.08 -15.92
N LEU A 534 -8.43 -26.48 -15.00
CA LEU A 534 -7.94 -25.61 -13.92
C LEU A 534 -7.23 -24.34 -14.40
N LYS A 535 -6.48 -24.43 -15.52
CA LYS A 535 -5.76 -23.27 -16.07
C LYS A 535 -6.70 -22.11 -16.38
N ASP A 536 -7.84 -22.38 -17.00
CA ASP A 536 -8.82 -21.37 -17.37
C ASP A 536 -9.50 -20.79 -16.11
N LEU A 537 -9.71 -21.62 -15.07
CA LEU A 537 -10.19 -21.19 -13.77
C LEU A 537 -9.20 -20.30 -13.02
N TYR A 538 -7.90 -20.61 -13.04
CA TYR A 538 -6.89 -19.76 -12.40
C TYR A 538 -6.91 -18.33 -12.96
N GLU A 539 -7.01 -18.18 -14.27
CA GLU A 539 -7.02 -16.88 -14.90
C GLU A 539 -8.26 -16.05 -14.50
N VAL A 540 -9.46 -16.62 -14.58
CA VAL A 540 -10.69 -15.89 -14.26
C VAL A 540 -10.85 -15.64 -12.75
N CYS A 541 -10.40 -16.55 -11.90
CA CYS A 541 -10.31 -16.32 -10.46
C CYS A 541 -9.35 -15.17 -10.13
N GLY A 542 -8.21 -15.10 -10.82
CA GLY A 542 -7.26 -14.02 -10.69
C GLY A 542 -7.85 -12.66 -11.10
N GLN A 543 -8.61 -12.59 -12.19
CA GLN A 543 -9.33 -11.38 -12.59
C GLN A 543 -10.37 -10.97 -11.53
N ALA A 544 -11.18 -11.92 -11.07
CA ALA A 544 -12.18 -11.70 -10.03
C ALA A 544 -11.57 -11.21 -8.69
N GLN A 545 -10.39 -11.68 -8.33
CA GLN A 545 -9.68 -11.19 -7.15
C GLN A 545 -9.13 -9.76 -7.34
N ARG A 546 -8.65 -9.42 -8.53
CA ARG A 546 -8.11 -8.08 -8.82
C ARG A 546 -9.18 -6.99 -8.84
N CYS A 547 -10.41 -7.30 -9.24
CA CYS A 547 -11.48 -6.32 -9.37
C CYS A 547 -11.99 -5.75 -8.03
N ILE A 548 -11.63 -6.36 -6.89
CA ILE A 548 -12.07 -5.90 -5.56
C ILE A 548 -11.65 -4.46 -5.25
N ARG A 549 -10.58 -3.95 -5.87
CA ARG A 549 -10.14 -2.56 -5.70
C ARG A 549 -11.28 -1.56 -5.96
N TRP A 550 -12.17 -1.85 -6.89
CA TRP A 550 -13.28 -0.96 -7.26
C TRP A 550 -14.34 -0.83 -6.17
N LYS A 551 -14.41 -1.76 -5.24
CA LYS A 551 -15.25 -1.63 -4.04
C LYS A 551 -14.77 -0.52 -3.12
N HIS A 552 -13.46 -0.40 -2.97
CA HIS A 552 -12.82 0.52 -2.02
C HIS A 552 -12.62 1.92 -2.63
N LEU A 553 -12.43 1.96 -3.95
CA LEU A 553 -12.34 3.19 -4.73
C LEU A 553 -13.73 3.65 -5.10
N ASN A 554 -14.56 4.20 -4.41
CA ASN A 554 -15.95 4.58 -4.65
C ASN A 554 -16.37 4.74 -6.16
N LEU A 555 -17.66 4.88 -6.47
CA LEU A 555 -18.15 4.96 -7.85
C LEU A 555 -17.58 6.18 -8.64
N SER A 556 -17.04 7.19 -7.96
CA SER A 556 -16.38 8.32 -8.61
C SER A 556 -15.10 7.92 -9.35
N TYR A 557 -14.29 7.07 -8.75
CA TYR A 557 -13.07 6.57 -9.41
C TYR A 557 -13.41 5.69 -10.61
N LEU A 558 -14.36 4.78 -10.46
CA LEU A 558 -14.83 3.95 -11.58
C LEU A 558 -15.40 4.82 -12.71
N TYR A 559 -16.16 5.86 -12.40
CA TYR A 559 -16.67 6.82 -13.39
C TYR A 559 -15.52 7.47 -14.19
N HIS A 560 -14.49 7.97 -13.50
CA HIS A 560 -13.35 8.61 -14.17
C HIS A 560 -12.55 7.61 -15.01
N HIS A 561 -12.39 6.40 -14.52
CA HIS A 561 -11.76 5.30 -15.25
C HIS A 561 -12.52 4.99 -16.54
N ILE A 562 -13.80 4.69 -16.45
CA ILE A 562 -14.67 4.39 -17.61
C ILE A 562 -14.72 5.56 -18.58
N LYS A 563 -14.82 6.81 -18.09
CA LYS A 563 -14.86 8.00 -18.93
C LYS A 563 -13.63 8.10 -19.83
N ARG A 564 -12.42 7.92 -19.28
CA ARG A 564 -11.17 7.97 -20.07
C ARG A 564 -11.12 6.86 -21.12
N ARG A 565 -11.52 5.65 -20.75
CA ARG A 565 -11.53 4.51 -21.67
C ARG A 565 -12.62 4.65 -22.74
N GLU A 566 -13.77 5.23 -22.42
CA GLU A 566 -14.82 5.59 -23.39
C GLU A 566 -14.32 6.65 -24.38
N GLU A 567 -13.62 7.69 -23.93
CA GLU A 567 -13.03 8.71 -24.80
C GLU A 567 -12.08 8.12 -25.84
N GLN A 568 -11.28 7.11 -25.46
CA GLN A 568 -10.40 6.38 -26.39
C GLN A 568 -11.20 5.60 -27.45
N TRP A 569 -12.30 4.94 -27.06
CA TRP A 569 -13.13 4.23 -28.04
C TRP A 569 -13.91 5.21 -28.93
N ARG A 570 -14.38 6.31 -28.38
CA ARG A 570 -15.04 7.39 -29.12
C ARG A 570 -14.16 8.01 -30.20
N SER A 571 -12.89 8.19 -29.94
CA SER A 571 -11.94 8.69 -30.95
C SER A 571 -11.79 7.74 -32.15
N ARG A 572 -12.16 6.45 -31.98
CA ARG A 572 -12.19 5.42 -33.04
C ARG A 572 -13.60 5.19 -33.61
N GLY A 573 -14.60 5.98 -33.19
CA GLY A 573 -15.99 5.86 -33.67
C GLY A 573 -16.83 4.82 -32.93
N TYR A 574 -16.37 4.25 -31.83
CA TYR A 574 -17.06 3.22 -31.06
C TYR A 574 -17.47 3.69 -29.67
N SER A 575 -18.33 2.97 -29.00
CA SER A 575 -18.71 3.21 -27.61
C SER A 575 -18.62 1.92 -26.79
N ARG A 576 -18.11 2.06 -25.56
CA ARG A 576 -18.09 1.00 -24.56
C ARG A 576 -19.48 0.75 -23.95
N PHE A 577 -20.40 1.71 -24.04
CA PHE A 577 -21.74 1.56 -23.51
C PHE A 577 -22.58 0.63 -24.40
N LEU A 578 -22.95 -0.53 -23.85
CA LEU A 578 -23.86 -1.47 -24.47
C LEU A 578 -25.30 -1.14 -24.13
N LYS A 579 -25.55 -0.60 -22.94
CA LYS A 579 -26.83 -0.06 -22.47
C LYS A 579 -26.58 1.17 -21.59
N GLY A 580 -27.45 2.16 -21.68
CA GLY A 580 -27.27 3.45 -21.00
C GLY A 580 -26.19 4.31 -21.65
N THR A 581 -25.79 5.36 -20.94
CA THR A 581 -24.83 6.37 -21.41
C THR A 581 -23.89 6.83 -20.29
N ILE A 582 -22.84 7.58 -20.66
CA ILE A 582 -21.95 8.22 -19.66
C ILE A 582 -22.70 9.19 -18.74
N LYS A 583 -23.84 9.78 -19.20
CA LYS A 583 -24.68 10.64 -18.37
C LYS A 583 -25.42 9.85 -17.29
N ASP A 584 -25.89 8.65 -17.63
CA ASP A 584 -26.56 7.76 -16.68
C ASP A 584 -25.58 7.28 -15.62
N LEU A 585 -24.34 6.92 -16.02
CA LEU A 585 -23.27 6.59 -15.09
C LEU A 585 -22.92 7.78 -14.18
N ALA A 586 -22.87 9.01 -14.72
CA ALA A 586 -22.65 10.22 -13.94
C ALA A 586 -23.77 10.45 -12.91
N ALA A 587 -25.03 10.24 -13.29
CA ALA A 587 -26.17 10.35 -12.39
C ALA A 587 -26.08 9.31 -11.25
N MET A 588 -25.72 8.07 -11.55
CA MET A 588 -25.49 7.03 -10.55
C MET A 588 -24.33 7.37 -9.61
N LYS A 589 -23.24 7.94 -10.14
CA LYS A 589 -22.12 8.44 -9.33
C LYS A 589 -22.58 9.50 -8.33
N GLU A 590 -23.35 10.49 -8.75
CA GLU A 590 -23.87 11.51 -7.82
C GLU A 590 -24.82 10.90 -6.78
N ARG A 591 -25.69 9.99 -7.21
CA ARG A 591 -26.60 9.28 -6.31
C ARG A 591 -25.85 8.43 -5.29
N SER A 592 -24.70 7.85 -5.64
CA SER A 592 -23.88 7.01 -4.72
C SER A 592 -23.33 7.75 -3.52
N ARG A 593 -23.40 9.08 -3.48
CA ARG A 593 -23.02 9.88 -2.30
C ARG A 593 -23.95 9.66 -1.10
N ILE A 594 -25.19 9.30 -1.36
CA ILE A 594 -26.24 9.14 -0.35
C ILE A 594 -26.91 7.77 -0.42
N THR A 595 -26.65 6.99 -1.44
CA THR A 595 -27.24 5.67 -1.69
C THR A 595 -26.20 4.59 -1.48
N PRO A 596 -26.46 3.54 -0.69
CA PRO A 596 -25.53 2.45 -0.48
C PRO A 596 -25.14 1.76 -1.80
N LEU A 597 -23.85 1.39 -1.90
CA LEU A 597 -23.32 0.63 -3.03
C LEU A 597 -23.17 -0.85 -2.62
N LYS A 598 -23.93 -1.73 -3.28
CA LYS A 598 -23.75 -3.18 -3.18
C LYS A 598 -22.83 -3.65 -4.30
N PHE A 599 -21.86 -4.46 -3.94
CA PHE A 599 -20.86 -4.99 -4.86
C PHE A 599 -21.18 -6.46 -5.19
N ARG A 600 -21.00 -6.86 -6.43
CA ARG A 600 -21.20 -8.23 -6.91
C ARG A 600 -20.09 -8.61 -7.88
N VAL A 601 -19.53 -9.77 -7.72
CA VAL A 601 -18.52 -10.33 -8.63
C VAL A 601 -19.09 -11.57 -9.30
N VAL A 602 -18.97 -11.62 -10.62
CA VAL A 602 -19.50 -12.73 -11.43
C VAL A 602 -18.39 -13.29 -12.29
N ILE A 603 -18.19 -14.59 -12.22
CA ILE A 603 -17.35 -15.37 -13.15
C ILE A 603 -18.25 -16.03 -14.17
N VAL A 604 -17.92 -15.85 -15.45
CA VAL A 604 -18.60 -16.49 -16.59
C VAL A 604 -17.58 -17.36 -17.31
N GLN A 605 -17.65 -18.68 -17.11
CA GLN A 605 -16.69 -19.64 -17.63
C GLN A 605 -17.40 -20.82 -18.32
N PRO A 606 -17.68 -20.73 -19.63
CA PRO A 606 -18.31 -21.80 -20.39
C PRO A 606 -17.53 -23.12 -20.40
N GLY A 607 -16.22 -23.06 -20.23
CA GLY A 607 -15.36 -24.23 -20.10
C GLY A 607 -15.56 -25.04 -18.83
N LEU A 608 -16.29 -24.49 -17.84
CA LEU A 608 -16.58 -25.12 -16.57
C LEU A 608 -17.92 -25.89 -16.67
N ARG A 609 -17.86 -27.21 -16.73
CA ARG A 609 -19.07 -28.04 -16.68
C ARG A 609 -19.37 -28.45 -15.25
N VAL A 610 -20.57 -28.10 -14.78
CA VAL A 610 -20.97 -28.26 -13.37
C VAL A 610 -20.80 -29.71 -12.87
N ASN A 611 -21.15 -30.69 -13.67
CA ASN A 611 -21.05 -32.12 -13.28
C ASN A 611 -19.63 -32.71 -13.40
N LYS A 612 -18.68 -32.02 -14.06
CA LYS A 612 -17.29 -32.47 -14.26
C LYS A 612 -16.27 -31.75 -13.38
N ILE A 613 -16.64 -30.70 -12.65
CA ILE A 613 -15.71 -30.00 -11.78
C ILE A 613 -15.17 -30.91 -10.68
N ASN A 614 -13.87 -30.95 -10.54
CA ASN A 614 -13.18 -31.72 -9.51
C ASN A 614 -13.02 -30.91 -8.19
N GLU A 615 -12.54 -31.58 -7.15
CA GLU A 615 -12.34 -31.00 -5.83
C GLU A 615 -11.35 -29.83 -5.87
N GLU A 616 -10.30 -29.90 -6.69
CA GLU A 616 -9.29 -28.86 -6.84
C GLU A 616 -9.90 -27.58 -7.43
N GLY A 617 -10.78 -27.71 -8.44
CA GLY A 617 -11.54 -26.59 -8.99
C GLY A 617 -12.51 -25.97 -7.98
N LEU A 618 -13.20 -26.80 -7.18
CA LEU A 618 -14.09 -26.32 -6.11
C LEU A 618 -13.31 -25.62 -4.99
N LYS A 619 -12.12 -26.11 -4.65
CA LYS A 619 -11.23 -25.49 -3.67
C LYS A 619 -10.73 -24.12 -4.14
N LEU A 620 -10.38 -24.00 -5.43
CA LEU A 620 -9.96 -22.73 -6.04
C LEU A 620 -11.09 -21.70 -6.06
N LEU A 621 -12.30 -22.09 -6.44
CA LEU A 621 -13.48 -21.23 -6.37
C LEU A 621 -13.82 -20.86 -4.93
N GLY A 622 -13.71 -21.80 -3.99
CA GLY A 622 -13.92 -21.57 -2.56
C GLY A 622 -12.93 -20.55 -1.98
N SER A 623 -11.65 -20.68 -2.33
CA SER A 623 -10.62 -19.71 -1.96
C SER A 623 -10.93 -18.31 -2.51
N THR A 624 -11.31 -18.23 -3.78
CA THR A 624 -11.68 -16.97 -4.45
C THR A 624 -12.94 -16.35 -3.83
N ALA A 625 -13.97 -17.16 -3.58
CA ALA A 625 -15.21 -16.71 -2.94
C ALA A 625 -14.96 -16.18 -1.53
N LEU A 626 -14.16 -16.90 -0.75
CA LEU A 626 -13.77 -16.48 0.60
C LEU A 626 -13.00 -15.16 0.57
N PHE A 627 -12.06 -15.01 -0.36
CA PHE A 627 -11.30 -13.78 -0.54
C PHE A 627 -12.21 -12.60 -0.88
N ILE A 628 -13.09 -12.74 -1.87
CA ILE A 628 -14.06 -11.71 -2.27
C ILE A 628 -14.99 -11.37 -1.11
N LYS A 629 -15.52 -12.39 -0.42
CA LYS A 629 -16.43 -12.19 0.73
C LYS A 629 -15.76 -11.38 1.84
N LYS A 630 -14.53 -11.74 2.21
CA LYS A 630 -13.79 -11.07 3.28
C LYS A 630 -13.41 -9.64 2.92
N THR A 631 -13.06 -9.38 1.66
CA THR A 631 -12.57 -8.06 1.22
C THR A 631 -13.69 -7.10 0.84
N THR A 632 -14.80 -7.61 0.30
CA THR A 632 -15.87 -6.78 -0.26
C THR A 632 -17.23 -6.96 0.39
N MET A 633 -17.40 -7.98 1.23
CA MET A 633 -18.70 -8.44 1.74
C MET A 633 -19.67 -8.90 0.64
N ALA A 634 -19.15 -9.14 -0.56
CA ALA A 634 -19.91 -9.59 -1.71
C ALA A 634 -19.82 -11.11 -1.86
N ASP A 635 -20.83 -11.70 -2.50
CA ASP A 635 -20.81 -13.10 -2.88
C ASP A 635 -20.23 -13.22 -4.30
N LEU A 636 -19.47 -14.29 -4.52
CA LEU A 636 -19.03 -14.71 -5.85
C LEU A 636 -20.16 -15.50 -6.52
N VAL A 637 -20.50 -15.13 -7.74
CA VAL A 637 -21.45 -15.89 -8.57
C VAL A 637 -20.69 -16.53 -9.71
N VAL A 638 -20.88 -17.82 -9.91
CA VAL A 638 -20.19 -18.60 -10.94
C VAL A 638 -21.19 -19.13 -11.96
N ILE A 639 -20.94 -18.85 -13.23
CA ILE A 639 -21.74 -19.30 -14.37
C ILE A 639 -20.90 -20.28 -15.16
N GLY A 640 -21.37 -21.53 -15.25
CA GLY A 640 -20.72 -22.60 -16.00
C GLY A 640 -21.59 -23.11 -17.15
N SER A 641 -21.26 -24.30 -17.68
CA SER A 641 -22.04 -25.03 -18.67
C SER A 641 -22.89 -26.10 -18.00
N LYS A 642 -24.03 -26.43 -18.65
CA LYS A 642 -24.88 -27.58 -18.31
C LYS A 642 -24.16 -28.92 -18.43
#